data_1aad1a8927c3eadbca3faf95305031f2
#
_entry.id   1aad1a8927c3eadbca3faf95305031f2
#
_cell.length_a   1.000
_cell.length_b   1.000
_cell.length_c   1.000
_cell.angle_alpha   90.00
_cell.angle_beta   90.00
_cell.angle_gamma   90.00
#
_symmetry.space_group_name_H-M   'P 1'
#
loop_
_entity.id
_entity.type
_entity.pdbx_description
1 polymer ?
#
loop_
_entity_poly.entity_id
_entity_poly.type
_entity_poly.pdbx_seq_one_letter_code
_entity_poly.pdbx_strand_id
1 'polypeptide(L)'
;MTPNRPDSGSDHSRFAQRIRRRYGAALNALSPGVPVRAVQEQLFATLRTQGETVAAALRMTRQWVLERLLVLDCENGLALTQVTGVMTDLAEFALCVAAEQASADLEAIHGAPLNPNGERCKLCVIGMGKLGARELNVSSDIDLIYIYDQDGDTAGSTEGRGRISNQEFFGKWVRAVYALVGEVTEHGFVFRLDLALRPNGNSGPPAMSLGALEEYLQSQGREWERFAWLKSRVVAPAGSAQWPLTLQLRAIVMPFVFRRYLDYGVFDALRVLHRQIRDHASKRSAGRPERNNDVKLSRGGIREIEFTVQLLQVVRGGQFPELRTRPTVSALARLAKAGLMPQATAQALSAAYVFLRQVEHRIQYLDDQQTHVLPTDDGDLAWIAQTLGLQNTSAFLTQLDAHRELVAHEFDALLGGPEPSCNGCNGNGNGKGASSGQASGQRALPALDLDATLALLQGALKERLEHWRTHPRVQALRDESRVRLLKLVQRTAQWVDLGRATELAGVRLMDWMETLLRRESYLSLLDERPLVHERLLRMLGAARWPARYLQTHPGVIDELASSAMLTERFDATTFESEIGFRLSALTASGEDDDETLLNLLRRAHHAEVFRTLARDVEGQLTVEQVADDLSALAEAMLRITTAWCWARLKTRHRELPQLAIIAYGKLGGKELGYGSDLDIVFVYDDADERAGEIYGALVRKLINWLTVKTSEGDLYEIDTALRPNGNAGMLVTPFSAYANYQEQRGSNTAWTWEHQAITRARCVLGSADLQARFDAVRDAVIASPRDSAALHDEIAAMRAKVSAAHRDKPGLFDVKHSAGGMVDVEFAVQFLVLAHGKSHAGLRANLGNIALLQRAQDCGLLPAPLGADAAQAYRSLRQIQHRARLDEAPTELALDAVASERAAGLALWGAVFGNN
;
A
#
# COMPACT_ATOMS: atom_id res chain seq x y z
N MET A 1 9.72 35.99 55.99
CA MET A 1 10.75 35.14 55.34
C MET A 1 10.09 33.79 55.09
N THR A 2 9.57 33.62 53.90
CA THR A 2 9.08 32.32 53.37
C THR A 2 10.27 31.44 53.01
N PRO A 3 10.27 30.14 53.31
CA PRO A 3 11.43 29.30 53.00
C PRO A 3 11.59 29.24 51.48
N ASN A 4 12.87 29.45 51.03
CA ASN A 4 13.31 29.24 49.66
C ASN A 4 12.89 27.82 49.21
N ARG A 5 11.90 27.72 48.33
CA ARG A 5 11.73 26.57 47.49
C ARG A 5 12.99 26.48 46.59
N PRO A 6 13.62 25.32 46.41
CA PRO A 6 14.65 25.19 45.40
C PRO A 6 14.06 25.65 44.07
N ASP A 7 14.80 26.43 43.29
CA ASP A 7 14.39 26.94 41.98
C ASP A 7 13.78 25.78 41.17
N SER A 8 12.45 25.81 41.00
CA SER A 8 11.78 24.78 40.19
C SER A 8 12.18 25.02 38.74
N GLY A 9 12.39 23.95 37.97
CA GLY A 9 12.83 24.08 36.58
C GLY A 9 11.96 24.99 35.74
N SER A 10 10.69 25.16 36.09
CA SER A 10 9.74 26.08 35.42
C SER A 10 9.92 27.54 35.75
N ASP A 11 10.61 27.88 36.85
CA ASP A 11 10.76 29.27 37.29
C ASP A 11 11.70 30.09 36.39
N HIS A 12 12.57 29.45 35.61
CA HIS A 12 13.45 30.13 34.66
C HIS A 12 12.67 30.72 33.48
N SER A 13 11.55 30.16 33.08
CA SER A 13 10.74 30.66 31.95
C SER A 13 10.18 32.08 32.24
N ARG A 14 10.55 33.02 31.37
CA ARG A 14 10.03 34.39 31.42
C ARG A 14 8.52 34.44 31.19
N PHE A 15 8.00 33.54 30.38
CA PHE A 15 6.56 33.35 30.19
C PHE A 15 5.89 32.92 31.50
N ALA A 16 6.36 31.88 32.17
CA ALA A 16 5.78 31.41 33.43
C ALA A 16 5.80 32.50 34.51
N GLN A 17 6.90 33.21 34.63
CA GLN A 17 7.01 34.35 35.57
C GLN A 17 5.97 35.42 35.32
N ARG A 18 5.70 35.78 34.03
CA ARG A 18 4.65 36.76 33.69
C ARG A 18 3.26 36.27 34.07
N ILE A 19 2.94 35.01 33.74
CA ILE A 19 1.62 34.42 33.98
C ILE A 19 1.37 34.24 35.48
N ARG A 20 2.35 33.75 36.23
CA ARG A 20 2.26 33.59 37.69
C ARG A 20 2.08 34.92 38.43
N ARG A 21 2.75 35.98 37.99
CA ARG A 21 2.53 37.33 38.57
C ARG A 21 1.12 37.85 38.31
N ARG A 22 0.54 37.53 37.13
CA ARG A 22 -0.77 38.05 36.76
C ARG A 22 -1.92 37.25 37.35
N TYR A 23 -1.80 35.91 37.34
CA TYR A 23 -2.89 34.98 37.65
C TYR A 23 -2.59 34.01 38.79
N GLY A 24 -1.62 34.29 39.65
CA GLY A 24 -1.09 33.35 40.63
C GLY A 24 -2.16 32.70 41.54
N ALA A 25 -3.11 33.50 42.01
CA ALA A 25 -4.22 32.99 42.85
C ALA A 25 -5.11 31.99 42.10
N ALA A 26 -5.42 32.28 40.82
CA ALA A 26 -6.26 31.44 39.99
C ALA A 26 -5.52 30.14 39.57
N LEU A 27 -4.22 30.22 39.28
CA LEU A 27 -3.37 29.09 38.95
C LEU A 27 -3.27 28.08 40.11
N ASN A 28 -3.25 28.54 41.36
CA ASN A 28 -3.25 27.69 42.55
C ASN A 28 -4.55 26.89 42.72
N ALA A 29 -5.63 27.34 42.11
CA ALA A 29 -6.92 26.63 42.11
C ALA A 29 -7.06 25.59 41.01
N LEU A 30 -6.11 25.50 40.06
CA LEU A 30 -6.13 24.51 39.01
C LEU A 30 -5.86 23.09 39.55
N SER A 31 -6.56 22.12 39.05
CA SER A 31 -6.30 20.69 39.34
C SER A 31 -4.85 20.32 38.99
N PRO A 32 -4.15 19.53 39.81
CA PRO A 32 -2.72 19.24 39.63
C PRO A 32 -2.41 18.28 38.46
N GLY A 33 -3.40 17.83 37.68
CA GLY A 33 -3.24 16.88 36.61
C GLY A 33 -2.98 17.50 35.21
N VAL A 34 -2.94 16.63 34.20
CA VAL A 34 -2.86 17.03 32.80
C VAL A 34 -4.15 17.77 32.42
N PRO A 35 -4.09 18.99 31.85
CA PRO A 35 -5.26 19.79 31.50
C PRO A 35 -5.94 19.28 30.22
N VAL A 36 -6.56 18.09 30.30
CA VAL A 36 -7.30 17.46 29.20
C VAL A 36 -8.53 18.29 28.81
N ARG A 37 -9.13 17.99 27.67
CA ARG A 37 -10.25 18.72 27.06
C ARG A 37 -11.35 19.09 28.11
N ALA A 38 -11.79 18.16 28.94
CA ALA A 38 -12.81 18.43 29.93
C ALA A 38 -12.41 19.51 30.97
N VAL A 39 -11.12 19.54 31.35
CA VAL A 39 -10.60 20.58 32.25
C VAL A 39 -10.57 21.95 31.54
N GLN A 40 -10.19 21.98 30.25
CA GLN A 40 -10.21 23.22 29.46
C GLN A 40 -11.63 23.79 29.33
N GLU A 41 -12.61 22.93 29.04
CA GLU A 41 -14.03 23.32 28.97
C GLU A 41 -14.55 23.85 30.31
N GLN A 42 -14.19 23.20 31.42
CA GLN A 42 -14.58 23.63 32.77
C GLN A 42 -13.95 24.99 33.14
N LEU A 43 -12.67 25.20 32.80
CA LEU A 43 -11.98 26.48 33.01
C LEU A 43 -12.67 27.62 32.26
N PHE A 44 -12.93 27.39 30.96
CA PHE A 44 -13.64 28.36 30.14
C PHE A 44 -15.04 28.67 30.70
N ALA A 45 -15.83 27.66 31.04
CA ALA A 45 -17.17 27.84 31.62
C ALA A 45 -17.12 28.63 32.93
N THR A 46 -16.13 28.33 33.77
CA THR A 46 -15.93 29.09 35.03
C THR A 46 -15.66 30.56 34.77
N LEU A 47 -14.77 30.89 33.84
CA LEU A 47 -14.47 32.28 33.47
C LEU A 47 -15.69 32.97 32.87
N ARG A 48 -16.50 32.26 32.06
CA ARG A 48 -17.76 32.81 31.51
C ARG A 48 -18.78 33.12 32.62
N THR A 49 -18.89 32.26 33.65
CA THR A 49 -19.78 32.53 34.81
C THR A 49 -19.29 33.67 35.69
N GLN A 50 -17.99 33.96 35.68
CA GLN A 50 -17.39 35.13 36.33
C GLN A 50 -17.60 36.47 35.56
N GLY A 51 -18.23 36.40 34.36
CA GLY A 51 -18.56 37.57 33.54
C GLY A 51 -17.54 37.92 32.47
N GLU A 52 -16.48 37.10 32.30
CA GLU A 52 -15.50 37.33 31.25
C GLU A 52 -16.13 37.17 29.85
N THR A 53 -15.68 37.97 28.87
CA THR A 53 -16.12 37.81 27.47
C THR A 53 -15.61 36.49 26.88
N VAL A 54 -16.22 35.99 25.82
CA VAL A 54 -15.74 34.77 25.09
C VAL A 54 -14.27 34.92 24.71
N ALA A 55 -13.90 36.08 24.17
CA ALA A 55 -12.53 36.39 23.74
C ALA A 55 -11.54 36.40 24.94
N ALA A 56 -11.88 37.02 26.08
CA ALA A 56 -11.05 37.02 27.28
C ALA A 56 -10.92 35.62 27.89
N ALA A 57 -12.04 34.91 28.05
CA ALA A 57 -12.07 33.59 28.64
C ALA A 57 -11.23 32.57 27.85
N LEU A 58 -11.28 32.58 26.51
CA LEU A 58 -10.43 31.73 25.66
C LEU A 58 -8.93 31.99 25.85
N ARG A 59 -8.52 33.26 25.90
CA ARG A 59 -7.13 33.69 26.12
C ARG A 59 -6.60 33.30 27.48
N MET A 60 -7.40 33.54 28.53
CA MET A 60 -7.04 33.17 29.90
C MET A 60 -6.92 31.65 30.04
N THR A 61 -7.89 30.90 29.50
CA THR A 61 -7.82 29.42 29.46
C THR A 61 -6.51 28.93 28.80
N ARG A 62 -6.12 29.50 27.65
CA ARG A 62 -4.85 29.13 27.00
C ARG A 62 -3.65 29.43 27.89
N GLN A 63 -3.58 30.59 28.51
CA GLN A 63 -2.44 30.98 29.35
C GLN A 63 -2.27 30.03 30.54
N TRP A 64 -3.37 29.63 31.18
CA TRP A 64 -3.35 28.72 32.33
C TRP A 64 -3.01 27.29 31.93
N VAL A 65 -3.54 26.80 30.79
CA VAL A 65 -3.21 25.49 30.22
C VAL A 65 -1.72 25.44 29.88
N LEU A 66 -1.18 26.46 29.22
CA LEU A 66 0.21 26.51 28.81
C LEU A 66 1.18 26.56 30.00
N GLU A 67 0.86 27.31 31.06
CA GLU A 67 1.65 27.34 32.29
C GLU A 67 1.66 25.95 32.95
N ARG A 68 0.50 25.30 33.05
CA ARG A 68 0.41 23.94 33.59
C ARG A 68 1.22 22.93 32.77
N LEU A 69 1.15 23.00 31.45
CA LEU A 69 1.95 22.13 30.57
C LEU A 69 3.45 22.35 30.73
N LEU A 70 3.89 23.59 30.87
CA LEU A 70 5.28 23.93 31.12
C LEU A 70 5.79 23.23 32.41
N VAL A 71 5.04 23.30 33.51
CA VAL A 71 5.41 22.61 34.75
C VAL A 71 5.48 21.09 34.55
N LEU A 72 4.44 20.51 33.94
CA LEU A 72 4.38 19.07 33.74
C LEU A 72 5.46 18.56 32.79
N ASP A 73 5.76 19.28 31.72
CA ASP A 73 6.75 18.91 30.72
C ASP A 73 8.20 19.11 31.26
N CYS A 74 8.48 20.24 31.89
CA CYS A 74 9.84 20.57 32.34
C CYS A 74 10.24 19.89 33.65
N GLU A 75 9.30 19.67 34.56
CA GLU A 75 9.57 19.14 35.90
C GLU A 75 9.18 17.66 36.07
N ASN A 76 8.15 17.21 35.36
CA ASN A 76 7.62 15.85 35.50
C ASN A 76 7.90 14.98 34.27
N GLY A 77 8.53 15.49 33.21
CA GLY A 77 8.87 14.74 32.00
C GLY A 77 7.65 14.22 31.24
N LEU A 78 6.60 15.03 31.12
CA LEU A 78 5.39 14.66 30.39
C LEU A 78 5.71 14.23 28.94
N ALA A 79 5.15 13.12 28.49
CA ALA A 79 5.41 12.60 27.15
C ALA A 79 5.01 13.60 26.05
N LEU A 80 5.82 13.70 24.99
CA LEU A 80 5.57 14.60 23.85
C LEU A 80 4.14 14.49 23.30
N THR A 81 3.62 13.26 23.16
CA THR A 81 2.28 13.00 22.64
C THR A 81 1.18 13.55 23.55
N GLN A 82 1.40 13.59 24.85
CA GLN A 82 0.46 14.19 25.80
C GLN A 82 0.48 15.73 25.72
N VAL A 83 1.67 16.33 25.64
CA VAL A 83 1.82 17.79 25.48
C VAL A 83 1.14 18.27 24.20
N THR A 84 1.47 17.64 23.07
CA THR A 84 0.90 18.01 21.77
C THR A 84 -0.60 17.69 21.68
N GLY A 85 -1.04 16.62 22.34
CA GLY A 85 -2.45 16.27 22.44
C GLY A 85 -3.26 17.36 23.15
N VAL A 86 -2.81 17.82 24.33
CA VAL A 86 -3.48 18.88 25.10
C VAL A 86 -3.53 20.19 24.31
N MET A 87 -2.43 20.59 23.64
CA MET A 87 -2.41 21.81 22.81
C MET A 87 -3.34 21.69 21.60
N THR A 88 -3.44 20.52 21.00
CA THR A 88 -4.38 20.27 19.90
C THR A 88 -5.83 20.32 20.38
N ASP A 89 -6.15 19.69 21.51
CA ASP A 89 -7.48 19.73 22.09
C ASP A 89 -7.90 21.18 22.45
N LEU A 90 -6.97 21.99 22.94
CA LEU A 90 -7.20 23.40 23.21
C LEU A 90 -7.50 24.21 21.93
N ALA A 91 -6.75 23.96 20.85
CA ALA A 91 -6.98 24.64 19.58
C ALA A 91 -8.35 24.24 18.97
N GLU A 92 -8.68 22.97 18.99
CA GLU A 92 -10.00 22.48 18.54
C GLU A 92 -11.14 23.06 19.40
N PHE A 93 -10.94 23.14 20.71
CA PHE A 93 -11.90 23.76 21.61
C PHE A 93 -12.15 25.23 21.27
N ALA A 94 -11.07 26.00 21.17
CA ALA A 94 -11.15 27.42 20.88
C ALA A 94 -11.82 27.68 19.52
N LEU A 95 -11.50 26.86 18.49
CA LEU A 95 -12.12 26.96 17.18
C LEU A 95 -13.60 26.60 17.20
N CYS A 96 -14.02 25.58 17.97
CA CYS A 96 -15.44 25.24 18.12
C CYS A 96 -16.23 26.38 18.78
N VAL A 97 -15.73 26.94 19.90
CA VAL A 97 -16.37 28.04 20.58
C VAL A 97 -16.45 29.30 19.70
N ALA A 98 -15.36 29.63 19.00
CA ALA A 98 -15.32 30.76 18.09
C ALA A 98 -16.27 30.55 16.87
N ALA A 99 -16.36 29.33 16.35
CA ALA A 99 -17.27 28.96 15.26
C ALA A 99 -18.75 29.15 15.66
N GLU A 100 -19.12 28.67 16.84
CA GLU A 100 -20.47 28.81 17.37
C GLU A 100 -20.85 30.31 17.61
N GLN A 101 -19.95 31.05 18.21
CA GLN A 101 -20.19 32.50 18.48
C GLN A 101 -20.30 33.27 17.16
N ALA A 102 -19.37 33.05 16.21
CA ALA A 102 -19.41 33.74 14.91
C ALA A 102 -20.68 33.41 14.11
N SER A 103 -21.16 32.18 14.17
CA SER A 103 -22.42 31.76 13.55
C SER A 103 -23.60 32.46 14.18
N ALA A 104 -23.71 32.48 15.52
CA ALA A 104 -24.80 33.12 16.23
C ALA A 104 -24.87 34.62 15.93
N ASP A 105 -23.73 35.33 15.98
CA ASP A 105 -23.67 36.75 15.72
C ASP A 105 -24.05 37.12 14.28
N LEU A 106 -23.58 36.39 13.29
CA LEU A 106 -23.84 36.68 11.89
C LEU A 106 -25.22 36.25 11.43
N GLU A 107 -25.74 35.13 11.93
CA GLU A 107 -27.10 34.68 11.64
C GLU A 107 -28.17 35.62 12.22
N ALA A 108 -27.89 36.27 13.36
CA ALA A 108 -28.77 37.33 13.90
C ALA A 108 -28.91 38.53 12.96
N ILE A 109 -27.89 38.81 12.13
CA ILE A 109 -27.85 39.96 11.21
C ILE A 109 -28.34 39.58 9.81
N HIS A 110 -27.84 38.44 9.29
CA HIS A 110 -28.00 38.05 7.88
C HIS A 110 -28.94 36.87 7.66
N GLY A 111 -29.44 36.24 8.71
CA GLY A 111 -30.13 34.97 8.65
C GLY A 111 -29.18 33.79 8.36
N ALA A 112 -29.68 32.55 8.45
CA ALA A 112 -28.89 31.37 8.19
C ALA A 112 -28.45 31.28 6.71
N PRO A 113 -27.21 30.84 6.40
CA PRO A 113 -26.79 30.56 5.05
C PRO A 113 -27.51 29.32 4.50
N LEU A 114 -28.08 29.42 3.27
CA LEU A 114 -28.87 28.38 2.65
C LEU A 114 -28.24 27.93 1.33
N ASN A 115 -28.37 26.63 1.03
CA ASN A 115 -28.03 26.09 -0.27
C ASN A 115 -29.18 26.37 -1.29
N PRO A 116 -29.00 26.06 -2.59
CA PRO A 116 -30.05 26.29 -3.60
C PRO A 116 -31.37 25.54 -3.34
N ASN A 117 -31.31 24.48 -2.51
CA ASN A 117 -32.50 23.71 -2.12
C ASN A 117 -33.21 24.29 -0.89
N GLY A 118 -32.73 25.38 -0.31
CA GLY A 118 -33.27 26.00 0.91
C GLY A 118 -32.84 25.33 2.22
N GLU A 119 -31.89 24.40 2.19
CA GLU A 119 -31.34 23.77 3.39
C GLU A 119 -30.18 24.59 3.94
N ARG A 120 -29.95 24.50 5.25
CA ARG A 120 -28.87 25.24 5.91
C ARG A 120 -27.51 24.74 5.42
N CYS A 121 -26.74 25.67 4.86
CA CYS A 121 -25.37 25.45 4.41
C CYS A 121 -24.43 25.28 5.61
N LYS A 122 -23.57 24.26 5.55
CA LYS A 122 -22.61 23.91 6.61
C LYS A 122 -21.22 24.32 6.19
N LEU A 123 -20.39 24.68 7.18
CA LEU A 123 -18.96 24.95 6.99
C LEU A 123 -18.13 24.06 7.90
N CYS A 124 -17.05 23.49 7.33
CA CYS A 124 -16.03 22.78 8.07
C CYS A 124 -14.74 23.58 8.15
N VAL A 125 -14.13 23.60 9.33
CA VAL A 125 -12.78 24.12 9.55
C VAL A 125 -11.80 22.95 9.44
N ILE A 126 -10.83 23.08 8.56
CA ILE A 126 -9.81 22.05 8.30
C ILE A 126 -8.52 22.53 8.93
N GLY A 127 -8.02 21.80 9.93
CA GLY A 127 -6.68 21.98 10.47
C GLY A 127 -5.67 21.28 9.58
N MET A 128 -4.64 22.02 9.17
CA MET A 128 -3.54 21.54 8.35
C MET A 128 -2.29 21.29 9.23
N GLY A 129 -1.24 20.75 8.66
CA GLY A 129 0.06 20.62 9.29
C GLY A 129 0.03 19.95 10.68
N LYS A 130 0.62 20.59 11.68
CA LYS A 130 0.71 20.05 13.05
C LYS A 130 -0.65 19.92 13.73
N LEU A 131 -1.59 20.85 13.49
CA LEU A 131 -2.95 20.77 14.04
C LEU A 131 -3.70 19.56 13.46
N GLY A 132 -3.66 19.38 12.15
CA GLY A 132 -4.30 18.25 11.49
C GLY A 132 -3.72 16.90 11.93
N ALA A 133 -2.41 16.83 12.19
CA ALA A 133 -1.71 15.64 12.66
C ALA A 133 -1.85 15.35 14.16
N ARG A 134 -2.48 16.22 14.95
CA ARG A 134 -2.51 16.19 16.44
C ARG A 134 -1.10 16.28 17.07
N GLU A 135 -0.23 17.04 16.43
CA GLU A 135 1.16 17.26 16.84
C GLU A 135 1.44 18.75 17.15
N LEU A 136 0.44 19.51 17.62
CA LEU A 136 0.57 20.95 17.80
C LEU A 136 1.60 21.29 18.89
N ASN A 137 2.50 22.22 18.60
CA ASN A 137 3.47 22.74 19.57
C ASN A 137 2.82 23.66 20.61
N VAL A 138 3.57 23.95 21.65
CA VAL A 138 3.13 24.80 22.77
C VAL A 138 2.98 26.27 22.36
N SER A 139 3.77 26.76 21.40
CA SER A 139 3.62 28.09 20.80
C SER A 139 3.74 28.01 19.28
N SER A 140 2.73 27.42 18.63
CA SER A 140 2.64 27.30 17.16
C SER A 140 1.55 28.23 16.63
N ASP A 141 1.67 28.58 15.35
CA ASP A 141 0.53 28.95 14.52
C ASP A 141 -0.31 27.73 14.21
N ILE A 142 -1.56 27.96 13.84
CA ILE A 142 -2.47 26.96 13.32
C ILE A 142 -2.84 27.31 11.87
N ASP A 143 -2.48 26.39 10.98
CA ASP A 143 -2.81 26.48 9.54
C ASP A 143 -4.24 26.01 9.33
N LEU A 144 -5.10 26.84 8.72
CA LEU A 144 -6.52 26.57 8.55
C LEU A 144 -6.98 26.75 7.12
N ILE A 145 -7.92 25.88 6.70
CA ILE A 145 -8.70 26.03 5.46
C ILE A 145 -10.18 25.92 5.83
N TYR A 146 -11.03 26.78 5.22
CA TYR A 146 -12.46 26.84 5.49
C TYR A 146 -13.23 26.43 4.24
N ILE A 147 -14.02 25.34 4.36
CA ILE A 147 -14.80 24.78 3.27
C ILE A 147 -16.27 24.71 3.67
N TYR A 148 -17.15 25.29 2.85
CA TYR A 148 -18.59 25.14 2.98
C TYR A 148 -19.18 24.27 1.85
N ASP A 149 -20.37 23.72 2.06
CA ASP A 149 -20.95 22.71 1.19
C ASP A 149 -21.32 23.25 -0.20
N GLN A 150 -22.13 24.30 -0.30
CA GLN A 150 -22.62 24.81 -1.58
C GLN A 150 -22.76 26.34 -1.58
N ASP A 151 -22.63 26.91 -2.78
CA ASP A 151 -22.94 28.31 -3.01
C ASP A 151 -24.47 28.54 -2.89
N GLY A 152 -24.85 29.76 -2.50
CA GLY A 152 -26.23 30.16 -2.26
C GLY A 152 -26.26 31.49 -1.55
N ASP A 153 -27.39 31.85 -0.94
CA ASP A 153 -27.59 33.11 -0.25
C ASP A 153 -28.16 32.87 1.16
N THR A 154 -27.92 33.80 2.08
CA THR A 154 -28.53 33.77 3.42
C THR A 154 -30.04 34.02 3.36
N ALA A 155 -30.77 33.57 4.38
CA ALA A 155 -32.22 33.77 4.49
C ALA A 155 -32.62 35.26 4.62
N GLY A 156 -31.70 36.12 5.10
CA GLY A 156 -31.97 37.49 5.49
C GLY A 156 -32.53 37.58 6.92
N SER A 157 -32.74 38.80 7.39
CA SER A 157 -33.46 39.05 8.65
C SER A 157 -34.94 38.69 8.51
N THR A 158 -35.72 38.74 9.59
CA THR A 158 -37.18 38.49 9.58
C THR A 158 -37.95 39.38 8.60
N GLU A 159 -37.39 40.49 8.15
CA GLU A 159 -37.93 41.39 7.11
C GLU A 159 -37.32 41.15 5.70
N GLY A 160 -36.46 40.10 5.56
CA GLY A 160 -35.74 39.77 4.31
C GLY A 160 -34.62 40.78 3.94
N ARG A 161 -34.30 41.71 4.83
CA ARG A 161 -33.15 42.63 4.68
C ARG A 161 -31.86 41.97 5.10
N GLY A 162 -30.75 42.44 4.54
CA GLY A 162 -29.38 41.95 4.93
C GLY A 162 -29.00 40.61 4.29
N ARG A 163 -29.77 40.16 3.28
CA ARG A 163 -29.41 38.95 2.52
C ARG A 163 -28.09 39.16 1.79
N ILE A 164 -27.17 38.22 1.91
CA ILE A 164 -25.85 38.20 1.27
C ILE A 164 -25.53 36.79 0.75
N SER A 165 -24.56 36.67 -0.16
CA SER A 165 -24.11 35.37 -0.65
C SER A 165 -23.43 34.54 0.43
N ASN A 166 -23.47 33.21 0.32
CA ASN A 166 -22.78 32.31 1.23
C ASN A 166 -21.27 32.62 1.27
N GLN A 167 -20.67 32.96 0.14
CA GLN A 167 -19.27 33.35 0.06
C GLN A 167 -18.97 34.58 0.91
N GLU A 168 -19.81 35.62 0.84
CA GLU A 168 -19.67 36.83 1.66
C GLU A 168 -19.92 36.55 3.15
N PHE A 169 -20.94 35.74 3.45
CA PHE A 169 -21.29 35.33 4.81
C PHE A 169 -20.10 34.62 5.46
N PHE A 170 -19.58 33.57 4.81
CA PHE A 170 -18.45 32.82 5.36
C PHE A 170 -17.14 33.60 5.36
N GLY A 171 -16.96 34.55 4.45
CA GLY A 171 -15.86 35.53 4.51
C GLY A 171 -15.90 36.43 5.75
N LYS A 172 -17.09 36.88 6.17
CA LYS A 172 -17.30 37.61 7.43
C LYS A 172 -17.12 36.69 8.63
N TRP A 173 -17.58 35.47 8.55
CA TRP A 173 -17.45 34.45 9.58
C TRP A 173 -15.98 34.15 9.91
N VAL A 174 -15.13 33.96 8.88
CA VAL A 174 -13.69 33.73 9.05
C VAL A 174 -13.05 34.93 9.79
N ARG A 175 -13.46 36.15 9.45
CA ARG A 175 -12.96 37.37 10.15
C ARG A 175 -13.40 37.41 11.62
N ALA A 176 -14.64 36.99 11.93
CA ALA A 176 -15.13 36.94 13.31
C ALA A 176 -14.35 35.86 14.12
N VAL A 177 -14.10 34.69 13.55
CA VAL A 177 -13.23 33.65 14.17
C VAL A 177 -11.82 34.22 14.40
N TYR A 178 -11.24 34.94 13.43
CA TYR A 178 -9.93 35.54 13.57
C TYR A 178 -9.89 36.54 14.75
N ALA A 179 -10.90 37.36 14.91
CA ALA A 179 -10.99 38.32 16.03
C ALA A 179 -11.05 37.62 17.39
N LEU A 180 -11.79 36.49 17.48
CA LEU A 180 -11.92 35.75 18.73
C LEU A 180 -10.63 34.98 19.09
N VAL A 181 -9.91 34.43 18.13
CA VAL A 181 -8.78 33.51 18.37
C VAL A 181 -7.42 34.18 18.13
N GLY A 182 -7.27 34.94 17.04
CA GLY A 182 -5.98 35.46 16.56
C GLY A 182 -5.59 36.85 17.05
N GLU A 183 -6.55 37.75 17.31
CA GLU A 183 -6.25 39.10 17.74
C GLU A 183 -5.58 39.15 19.11
N VAL A 184 -4.60 40.05 19.24
CA VAL A 184 -3.88 40.30 20.50
C VAL A 184 -4.66 41.29 21.35
N THR A 185 -4.96 40.87 22.56
CA THR A 185 -5.60 41.71 23.57
C THR A 185 -4.70 41.87 24.82
N GLU A 186 -5.19 42.52 25.86
CA GLU A 186 -4.51 42.58 27.16
C GLU A 186 -4.21 41.19 27.78
N HIS A 187 -4.99 40.14 27.42
CA HIS A 187 -4.78 38.73 27.80
C HIS A 187 -3.95 37.97 26.80
N GLY A 188 -3.34 38.61 25.80
CA GLY A 188 -2.60 38.00 24.70
C GLY A 188 -3.53 37.52 23.58
N PHE A 189 -3.17 36.43 22.94
CA PHE A 189 -3.91 35.73 21.86
C PHE A 189 -4.21 34.27 22.28
N VAL A 190 -5.11 33.59 21.55
CA VAL A 190 -5.33 32.16 21.73
C VAL A 190 -4.37 31.38 20.84
N PHE A 191 -4.45 31.56 19.51
CA PHE A 191 -3.51 31.04 18.53
C PHE A 191 -3.30 32.02 17.39
N ARG A 192 -2.12 32.06 16.83
CA ARG A 192 -1.86 32.73 15.55
C ARG A 192 -2.48 31.91 14.44
N LEU A 193 -3.31 32.53 13.59
CA LEU A 193 -4.01 31.86 12.48
C LEU A 193 -3.24 32.12 11.19
N ASP A 194 -2.91 31.05 10.46
CA ASP A 194 -2.31 31.10 9.13
C ASP A 194 -3.27 30.47 8.09
N LEU A 195 -3.54 31.24 7.03
CA LEU A 195 -4.38 30.83 5.91
C LEU A 195 -3.59 30.65 4.61
N ALA A 196 -2.27 30.66 4.65
CA ALA A 196 -1.42 30.61 3.45
C ALA A 196 -1.53 29.30 2.67
N LEU A 197 -1.94 28.20 3.34
CA LEU A 197 -2.13 26.89 2.72
C LEU A 197 -3.48 26.74 1.99
N ARG A 198 -4.36 27.76 2.02
CA ARG A 198 -5.62 27.68 1.27
C ARG A 198 -5.37 27.74 -0.24
N PRO A 199 -6.28 27.18 -1.05
CA PRO A 199 -6.21 27.28 -2.51
C PRO A 199 -5.96 28.71 -2.98
N ASN A 200 -5.04 28.89 -3.93
CA ASN A 200 -4.54 30.18 -4.40
C ASN A 200 -3.80 31.05 -3.35
N GLY A 201 -3.48 30.50 -2.18
CA GLY A 201 -2.76 31.19 -1.12
C GLY A 201 -3.42 32.50 -0.72
N ASN A 202 -2.63 33.58 -0.55
CA ASN A 202 -3.15 34.88 -0.12
C ASN A 202 -4.06 35.58 -1.15
N SER A 203 -4.06 35.15 -2.39
CA SER A 203 -4.95 35.67 -3.44
C SER A 203 -6.32 34.97 -3.48
N GLY A 204 -6.47 33.81 -2.82
CA GLY A 204 -7.73 33.08 -2.76
C GLY A 204 -8.71 33.61 -1.72
N PRO A 205 -10.01 33.27 -1.82
CA PRO A 205 -11.03 33.67 -0.87
C PRO A 205 -10.73 33.04 0.53
N PRO A 206 -11.16 33.69 1.64
CA PRO A 206 -10.98 33.14 2.98
C PRO A 206 -11.68 31.81 3.21
N ALA A 207 -12.86 31.62 2.60
CA ALA A 207 -13.62 30.38 2.57
C ALA A 207 -14.08 30.09 1.16
N MET A 208 -14.23 28.81 0.79
CA MET A 208 -14.65 28.38 -0.54
C MET A 208 -15.65 27.24 -0.46
N SER A 209 -16.45 27.04 -1.53
CA SER A 209 -17.36 25.91 -1.64
C SER A 209 -16.58 24.61 -1.91
N LEU A 210 -17.20 23.47 -1.57
CA LEU A 210 -16.61 22.16 -1.83
C LEU A 210 -16.38 21.93 -3.34
N GLY A 211 -17.33 22.37 -4.19
CA GLY A 211 -17.18 22.27 -5.64
C GLY A 211 -16.00 23.09 -6.18
N ALA A 212 -15.80 24.31 -5.66
CA ALA A 212 -14.65 25.13 -6.05
C ALA A 212 -13.31 24.50 -5.60
N LEU A 213 -13.30 23.83 -4.44
CA LEU A 213 -12.11 23.08 -4.00
C LEU A 213 -11.83 21.90 -4.93
N GLU A 214 -12.85 21.13 -5.33
CA GLU A 214 -12.70 20.00 -6.24
C GLU A 214 -12.12 20.45 -7.59
N GLU A 215 -12.69 21.49 -8.20
CA GLU A 215 -12.19 22.05 -9.45
C GLU A 215 -10.74 22.52 -9.32
N TYR A 216 -10.40 23.19 -8.21
CA TYR A 216 -9.05 23.64 -7.95
C TYR A 216 -8.05 22.46 -7.85
N LEU A 217 -8.36 21.43 -7.06
CA LEU A 217 -7.45 20.29 -6.88
C LEU A 217 -7.28 19.48 -8.16
N GLN A 218 -8.30 19.41 -9.03
CA GLN A 218 -8.23 18.71 -10.32
C GLN A 218 -7.44 19.48 -11.38
N SER A 219 -7.56 20.83 -11.42
CA SER A 219 -7.02 21.66 -12.50
C SER A 219 -5.73 22.38 -12.15
N GLN A 220 -5.54 22.79 -10.90
CA GLN A 220 -4.46 23.66 -10.44
C GLN A 220 -3.66 23.11 -9.26
N GLY A 221 -4.12 22.03 -8.63
CA GLY A 221 -3.48 21.43 -7.45
C GLY A 221 -2.02 21.06 -7.69
N ARG A 222 -1.11 21.57 -6.87
CA ARG A 222 0.35 21.42 -7.01
C ARG A 222 0.87 20.25 -6.19
N GLU A 223 2.01 19.69 -6.57
CA GLU A 223 2.62 18.53 -5.87
C GLU A 223 2.90 18.82 -4.39
N TRP A 224 3.37 20.02 -4.03
CA TRP A 224 3.61 20.36 -2.63
C TRP A 224 2.32 20.44 -1.77
N GLU A 225 1.18 20.73 -2.38
CA GLU A 225 -0.11 20.76 -1.67
C GLU A 225 -0.54 19.36 -1.23
N ARG A 226 -0.15 18.30 -1.94
CA ARG A 226 -0.38 16.91 -1.53
C ARG A 226 0.22 16.63 -0.15
N PHE A 227 1.40 17.17 0.13
CA PHE A 227 2.05 17.06 1.44
C PHE A 227 1.29 17.83 2.52
N ALA A 228 0.77 19.00 2.19
CA ALA A 228 -0.05 19.78 3.13
C ALA A 228 -1.37 19.05 3.43
N TRP A 229 -2.09 18.59 2.39
CA TRP A 229 -3.36 17.88 2.53
C TRP A 229 -3.24 16.50 3.18
N LEU A 230 -2.08 15.84 3.12
CA LEU A 230 -1.81 14.58 3.83
C LEU A 230 -2.07 14.71 5.34
N LYS A 231 -1.69 15.83 5.94
CA LYS A 231 -1.89 16.11 7.37
C LYS A 231 -3.23 16.83 7.66
N SER A 232 -4.12 17.00 6.68
CA SER A 232 -5.40 17.67 6.84
C SER A 232 -6.39 16.89 7.71
N ARG A 233 -7.18 17.59 8.54
CA ARG A 233 -8.26 17.01 9.35
C ARG A 233 -9.32 18.07 9.65
N VAL A 234 -10.60 17.70 9.59
CA VAL A 234 -11.69 18.56 10.06
C VAL A 234 -11.60 18.67 11.57
N VAL A 235 -11.53 19.91 12.09
CA VAL A 235 -11.27 20.20 13.51
C VAL A 235 -12.42 20.94 14.19
N ALA A 236 -13.27 21.60 13.42
CA ALA A 236 -14.46 22.31 13.92
C ALA A 236 -15.54 22.40 12.81
N PRO A 237 -16.82 22.57 13.19
CA PRO A 237 -17.42 22.52 14.53
C PRO A 237 -17.38 21.13 15.17
N ALA A 238 -17.77 21.06 16.45
CA ALA A 238 -17.87 19.76 17.14
C ALA A 238 -18.83 18.82 16.41
N GLY A 239 -18.48 17.53 16.30
CA GLY A 239 -19.29 16.51 15.60
C GLY A 239 -19.25 16.57 14.07
N SER A 240 -18.59 17.54 13.47
CA SER A 240 -18.53 17.71 11.99
C SER A 240 -17.80 16.58 11.26
N ALA A 241 -17.02 15.76 11.94
CA ALA A 241 -16.30 14.61 11.36
C ALA A 241 -17.23 13.59 10.67
N GLN A 242 -18.51 13.50 11.07
CA GLN A 242 -19.50 12.58 10.54
C GLN A 242 -20.47 13.26 9.54
N TRP A 243 -20.27 14.54 9.24
CA TRP A 243 -21.14 15.23 8.30
C TRP A 243 -20.95 14.73 6.86
N PRO A 244 -22.01 14.71 6.02
CA PRO A 244 -21.89 14.41 4.59
C PRO A 244 -20.83 15.27 3.89
N LEU A 245 -20.74 16.55 4.23
CA LEU A 245 -19.70 17.46 3.74
C LEU A 245 -18.29 16.93 4.00
N THR A 246 -18.03 16.42 5.20
CA THR A 246 -16.71 15.87 5.57
C THR A 246 -16.38 14.59 4.79
N LEU A 247 -17.38 13.74 4.56
CA LEU A 247 -17.21 12.54 3.76
C LEU A 247 -16.92 12.86 2.29
N GLN A 248 -17.65 13.83 1.72
CA GLN A 248 -17.42 14.32 0.35
C GLN A 248 -16.05 15.01 0.22
N LEU A 249 -15.68 15.88 1.17
CA LEU A 249 -14.36 16.48 1.23
C LEU A 249 -13.25 15.41 1.21
N ARG A 250 -13.43 14.36 1.99
CA ARG A 250 -12.48 13.25 2.02
C ARG A 250 -12.40 12.53 0.68
N ALA A 251 -13.53 12.27 0.02
CA ALA A 251 -13.59 11.63 -1.29
C ALA A 251 -12.83 12.43 -2.37
N ILE A 252 -12.77 13.76 -2.24
CA ILE A 252 -12.03 14.66 -3.13
C ILE A 252 -10.52 14.68 -2.77
N VAL A 253 -10.19 14.80 -1.49
CA VAL A 253 -8.81 14.97 -1.02
C VAL A 253 -7.98 13.69 -1.13
N MET A 254 -8.58 12.52 -0.84
CA MET A 254 -7.84 11.26 -0.83
C MET A 254 -7.22 10.87 -2.18
N PRO A 255 -7.93 10.94 -3.33
CA PRO A 255 -7.32 10.68 -4.64
C PRO A 255 -6.28 11.73 -5.04
N PHE A 256 -6.43 12.98 -4.59
CA PHE A 256 -5.45 14.03 -4.82
C PHE A 256 -4.13 13.75 -4.09
N VAL A 257 -4.20 13.36 -2.81
CA VAL A 257 -3.01 13.08 -1.98
C VAL A 257 -2.35 11.75 -2.36
N PHE A 258 -3.14 10.69 -2.48
CA PHE A 258 -2.66 9.33 -2.68
C PHE A 258 -3.05 8.84 -4.08
N ARG A 259 -2.16 9.07 -5.04
CA ARG A 259 -2.38 8.56 -6.40
C ARG A 259 -2.36 7.04 -6.42
N ARG A 260 -3.19 6.46 -7.30
CA ARG A 260 -3.35 5.02 -7.44
C ARG A 260 -2.06 4.30 -7.84
N TYR A 261 -1.25 4.95 -8.67
CA TYR A 261 0.02 4.44 -9.15
C TYR A 261 1.17 5.17 -8.49
N LEU A 262 2.30 4.48 -8.33
CA LEU A 262 3.53 5.05 -7.81
C LEU A 262 3.93 6.28 -8.63
N ASP A 263 4.17 7.36 -7.92
CA ASP A 263 4.50 8.64 -8.50
C ASP A 263 5.95 9.02 -8.16
N TYR A 264 6.88 8.41 -8.90
CA TYR A 264 8.31 8.69 -8.72
C TYR A 264 8.69 10.11 -9.15
N GLY A 265 7.90 10.79 -10.01
CA GLY A 265 8.10 12.19 -10.33
C GLY A 265 8.02 13.13 -9.14
N VAL A 266 7.35 12.70 -8.06
CA VAL A 266 7.32 13.43 -6.79
C VAL A 266 8.72 13.53 -6.16
N PHE A 267 9.58 12.51 -6.29
CA PHE A 267 10.95 12.55 -5.77
C PHE A 267 11.75 13.69 -6.39
N ASP A 268 11.65 13.88 -7.71
CA ASP A 268 12.37 14.94 -8.40
C ASP A 268 11.84 16.33 -8.08
N ALA A 269 10.52 16.49 -8.08
CA ALA A 269 9.89 17.74 -7.67
C ALA A 269 10.29 18.13 -6.24
N LEU A 270 10.42 17.15 -5.36
CA LEU A 270 10.85 17.37 -3.98
C LEU A 270 12.34 17.64 -3.84
N ARG A 271 13.20 16.96 -4.59
CA ARG A 271 14.63 17.29 -4.65
C ARG A 271 14.84 18.75 -5.03
N VAL A 272 14.09 19.24 -6.03
CA VAL A 272 14.10 20.64 -6.44
C VAL A 272 13.60 21.54 -5.33
N LEU A 273 12.45 21.24 -4.74
CA LEU A 273 11.86 22.03 -3.64
C LEU A 273 12.79 22.05 -2.42
N HIS A 274 13.34 20.92 -2.03
CA HIS A 274 14.26 20.83 -0.90
C HIS A 274 15.55 21.62 -1.16
N ARG A 275 16.10 21.54 -2.36
CA ARG A 275 17.26 22.36 -2.76
C ARG A 275 16.94 23.85 -2.66
N GLN A 276 15.78 24.28 -3.13
CA GLN A 276 15.33 25.65 -3.00
C GLN A 276 15.18 26.08 -1.54
N ILE A 277 14.63 25.22 -0.68
CA ILE A 277 14.49 25.50 0.77
C ILE A 277 15.85 25.60 1.45
N ARG A 278 16.81 24.69 1.14
CA ARG A 278 18.19 24.78 1.65
C ARG A 278 18.91 26.05 1.17
N ASP A 279 18.77 26.41 -0.10
CA ASP A 279 19.36 27.63 -0.66
C ASP A 279 18.77 28.88 0.00
N HIS A 280 17.46 28.90 0.25
CA HIS A 280 16.81 29.98 0.99
C HIS A 280 17.25 30.05 2.45
N ALA A 281 17.39 28.90 3.12
CA ALA A 281 17.88 28.82 4.50
C ALA A 281 19.34 29.30 4.56
N SER A 282 20.21 28.86 3.66
CA SER A 282 21.61 29.33 3.54
C SER A 282 21.71 30.82 3.28
N LYS A 283 20.88 31.37 2.39
CA LYS A 283 20.83 32.81 2.11
C LYS A 283 20.34 33.62 3.31
N ARG A 284 19.43 33.09 4.11
CA ARG A 284 18.93 33.73 5.34
C ARG A 284 19.93 33.67 6.48
N SER A 285 20.77 32.65 6.56
CA SER A 285 21.82 32.49 7.55
C SER A 285 23.12 33.20 7.17
N ALA A 286 23.29 33.59 5.90
CA ALA A 286 24.42 34.37 5.45
C ALA A 286 24.46 35.72 6.19
N GLY A 287 25.47 35.90 7.04
CA GLY A 287 25.62 37.07 7.89
C GLY A 287 24.94 37.03 9.28
N ARG A 288 24.34 35.91 9.66
CA ARG A 288 23.73 35.67 10.97
C ARG A 288 24.05 34.24 11.45
N PRO A 289 25.25 34.04 12.09
CA PRO A 289 25.71 32.72 12.53
C PRO A 289 24.74 32.03 13.51
N GLU A 290 23.98 32.78 14.30
CA GLU A 290 22.97 32.29 15.25
C GLU A 290 21.85 31.49 14.57
N ARG A 291 21.55 31.72 13.30
CA ARG A 291 20.51 30.99 12.55
C ARG A 291 20.94 29.60 12.06
N ASN A 292 22.21 29.26 12.15
CA ASN A 292 22.67 27.90 11.88
C ASN A 292 22.21 26.90 12.97
N ASN A 293 21.72 27.40 14.10
CA ASN A 293 21.23 26.62 15.23
C ASN A 293 19.70 26.44 15.24
N ASP A 294 19.05 26.49 14.08
CA ASP A 294 17.62 26.24 13.93
C ASP A 294 17.35 24.72 13.97
N VAL A 295 16.66 24.23 15.00
CA VAL A 295 16.37 22.80 15.20
C VAL A 295 15.34 22.22 14.21
N LYS A 296 14.61 23.09 13.50
CA LYS A 296 13.58 22.69 12.54
C LYS A 296 14.06 22.74 11.10
N LEU A 297 14.71 23.82 10.70
CA LEU A 297 15.01 24.12 9.30
C LEU A 297 16.47 23.84 8.89
N SER A 298 17.38 23.73 9.84
CA SER A 298 18.79 23.36 9.56
C SER A 298 18.90 21.89 9.13
N ARG A 299 20.06 21.55 8.54
CA ARG A 299 20.39 20.18 8.16
C ARG A 299 20.25 19.24 9.36
N GLY A 300 19.58 18.12 9.19
CA GLY A 300 19.25 17.17 10.25
C GLY A 300 18.14 17.63 11.20
N GLY A 301 17.34 18.65 10.81
CA GLY A 301 16.25 19.19 11.63
C GLY A 301 14.93 18.42 11.50
N ILE A 302 13.95 18.82 12.31
CA ILE A 302 12.60 18.22 12.38
C ILE A 302 11.98 18.08 10.98
N ARG A 303 12.17 19.09 10.12
CA ARG A 303 11.56 19.14 8.79
C ARG A 303 12.07 18.03 7.87
N GLU A 304 13.32 17.62 7.98
CA GLU A 304 13.88 16.53 7.18
C GLU A 304 13.26 15.18 7.58
N ILE A 305 12.98 14.95 8.87
CA ILE A 305 12.25 13.76 9.34
C ILE A 305 10.81 13.76 8.79
N GLU A 306 10.11 14.88 8.95
CA GLU A 306 8.73 15.01 8.45
C GLU A 306 8.66 14.79 6.93
N PHE A 307 9.62 15.33 6.18
CA PHE A 307 9.72 15.14 4.73
C PHE A 307 9.97 13.69 4.34
N THR A 308 10.91 13.02 5.00
CA THR A 308 11.20 11.59 4.78
C THR A 308 9.94 10.74 4.91
N VAL A 309 9.19 10.97 5.99
CA VAL A 309 7.96 10.25 6.27
C VAL A 309 6.87 10.55 5.24
N GLN A 310 6.59 11.83 5.02
CA GLN A 310 5.52 12.28 4.12
C GLN A 310 5.79 11.86 2.67
N LEU A 311 7.04 11.89 2.23
CA LEU A 311 7.43 11.43 0.90
C LEU A 311 7.05 9.96 0.69
N LEU A 312 7.46 9.09 1.61
CA LEU A 312 7.12 7.67 1.54
C LEU A 312 5.61 7.43 1.64
N GLN A 313 4.89 8.22 2.45
CA GLN A 313 3.44 8.15 2.54
C GLN A 313 2.74 8.58 1.24
N VAL A 314 3.13 9.69 0.62
CA VAL A 314 2.53 10.18 -0.63
C VAL A 314 2.79 9.20 -1.77
N VAL A 315 4.02 8.67 -1.86
CA VAL A 315 4.42 7.75 -2.92
C VAL A 315 3.75 6.37 -2.77
N ARG A 316 3.66 5.85 -1.55
CA ARG A 316 3.22 4.47 -1.29
C ARG A 316 1.79 4.35 -0.76
N GLY A 317 1.22 5.42 -0.20
CA GLY A 317 -0.09 5.38 0.47
C GLY A 317 -1.28 5.10 -0.46
N GLY A 318 -1.09 5.18 -1.79
CA GLY A 318 -2.07 4.71 -2.76
C GLY A 318 -2.21 3.18 -2.77
N GLN A 319 -1.09 2.48 -2.61
CA GLN A 319 -1.03 1.01 -2.57
C GLN A 319 -1.16 0.44 -1.16
N PHE A 320 -0.69 1.18 -0.15
CA PHE A 320 -0.65 0.79 1.27
C PHE A 320 -1.56 1.71 2.09
N PRO A 321 -2.87 1.43 2.19
CA PRO A 321 -3.80 2.28 2.94
C PRO A 321 -3.40 2.50 4.40
N GLU A 322 -2.71 1.55 5.01
CA GLU A 322 -2.18 1.62 6.36
C GLU A 322 -1.20 2.77 6.58
N LEU A 323 -0.55 3.27 5.53
CA LEU A 323 0.33 4.42 5.60
C LEU A 323 -0.40 5.76 5.69
N ARG A 324 -1.73 5.78 5.47
CA ARG A 324 -2.56 6.99 5.47
C ARG A 324 -2.84 7.47 6.89
N THR A 325 -1.78 7.61 7.69
CA THR A 325 -1.82 8.17 9.06
C THR A 325 -1.19 9.54 9.08
N ARG A 326 -1.64 10.42 9.99
CA ARG A 326 -1.18 11.80 10.05
C ARG A 326 0.00 12.02 11.02
N PRO A 327 0.02 11.40 12.23
CA PRO A 327 1.12 11.58 13.18
C PRO A 327 2.43 10.98 12.68
N THR A 328 3.52 11.74 12.77
CA THR A 328 4.84 11.38 12.22
C THR A 328 5.42 10.11 12.86
N VAL A 329 5.37 9.97 14.19
CA VAL A 329 5.87 8.77 14.88
C VAL A 329 5.08 7.51 14.51
N SER A 330 3.75 7.63 14.40
CA SER A 330 2.90 6.53 13.95
C SER A 330 3.19 6.14 12.49
N ALA A 331 3.49 7.11 11.64
CA ALA A 331 3.84 6.87 10.25
C ALA A 331 5.19 6.14 10.13
N LEU A 332 6.21 6.52 10.91
CA LEU A 332 7.50 5.81 10.97
C LEU A 332 7.32 4.33 11.35
N ALA A 333 6.53 4.05 12.40
CA ALA A 333 6.24 2.69 12.82
C ALA A 333 5.53 1.87 11.73
N ARG A 334 4.59 2.48 10.99
CA ARG A 334 3.86 1.82 9.89
C ARG A 334 4.73 1.61 8.65
N LEU A 335 5.63 2.54 8.33
CA LEU A 335 6.61 2.38 7.25
C LEU A 335 7.56 1.21 7.52
N ALA A 336 8.03 1.06 8.76
CA ALA A 336 8.85 -0.08 9.15
C ALA A 336 8.07 -1.40 9.04
N LYS A 337 6.83 -1.44 9.55
CA LYS A 337 5.96 -2.61 9.48
C LYS A 337 5.64 -3.01 8.04
N ALA A 338 5.51 -2.06 7.13
CA ALA A 338 5.28 -2.28 5.71
C ALA A 338 6.57 -2.64 4.92
N GLY A 339 7.73 -2.79 5.60
CA GLY A 339 9.01 -3.12 4.96
C GLY A 339 9.58 -2.00 4.06
N LEU A 340 9.04 -0.79 4.16
CA LEU A 340 9.47 0.38 3.35
C LEU A 340 10.62 1.14 3.98
N MET A 341 10.96 0.82 5.23
CA MET A 341 12.07 1.39 5.99
C MET A 341 12.60 0.32 6.96
N PRO A 342 13.94 0.20 7.18
CA PRO A 342 14.47 -0.69 8.19
C PRO A 342 13.93 -0.32 9.59
N GLN A 343 13.62 -1.32 10.41
CA GLN A 343 13.09 -1.12 11.77
C GLN A 343 14.01 -0.25 12.64
N ALA A 344 15.33 -0.49 12.55
CA ALA A 344 16.32 0.28 13.28
C ALA A 344 16.32 1.76 12.88
N THR A 345 16.24 2.07 11.57
CA THR A 345 16.14 3.44 11.05
C THR A 345 14.89 4.13 11.53
N ALA A 346 13.72 3.45 11.48
CA ALA A 346 12.46 4.02 11.94
C ALA A 346 12.49 4.35 13.44
N GLN A 347 13.08 3.48 14.26
CA GLN A 347 13.26 3.72 15.70
C GLN A 347 14.21 4.90 15.97
N ALA A 348 15.34 4.96 15.25
CA ALA A 348 16.32 6.03 15.41
C ALA A 348 15.74 7.40 14.99
N LEU A 349 15.03 7.48 13.86
CA LEU A 349 14.33 8.71 13.41
C LEU A 349 13.20 9.10 14.37
N SER A 350 12.48 8.13 14.95
CA SER A 350 11.46 8.40 15.95
C SER A 350 12.04 9.00 17.24
N ALA A 351 13.17 8.46 17.72
CA ALA A 351 13.89 9.00 18.88
C ALA A 351 14.42 10.41 18.61
N ALA A 352 15.01 10.64 17.43
CA ALA A 352 15.47 11.95 17.00
C ALA A 352 14.31 12.96 16.90
N TYR A 353 13.16 12.55 16.32
CA TYR A 353 11.98 13.40 16.23
C TYR A 353 11.48 13.82 17.61
N VAL A 354 11.33 12.87 18.54
CA VAL A 354 10.86 13.17 19.91
C VAL A 354 11.83 14.13 20.59
N PHE A 355 13.12 13.88 20.53
CA PHE A 355 14.14 14.76 21.15
C PHE A 355 14.13 16.17 20.56
N LEU A 356 14.18 16.30 19.24
CA LEU A 356 14.16 17.62 18.58
C LEU A 356 12.88 18.40 18.87
N ARG A 357 11.73 17.74 18.98
CA ARG A 357 10.46 18.34 19.33
C ARG A 357 10.43 18.81 20.80
N GLN A 358 11.02 18.03 21.71
CA GLN A 358 11.19 18.48 23.11
C GLN A 358 12.11 19.71 23.20
N VAL A 359 13.20 19.74 22.45
CA VAL A 359 14.06 20.94 22.35
C VAL A 359 13.27 22.14 21.83
N GLU A 360 12.48 21.96 20.74
CA GLU A 360 11.61 23.00 20.18
C GLU A 360 10.62 23.54 21.25
N HIS A 361 10.01 22.68 22.08
CA HIS A 361 9.14 23.11 23.17
C HIS A 361 9.88 23.90 24.23
N ARG A 362 11.10 23.48 24.63
CA ARG A 362 11.90 24.24 25.62
C ARG A 362 12.22 25.66 25.12
N ILE A 363 12.60 25.80 23.85
CA ILE A 363 12.83 27.12 23.25
C ILE A 363 11.56 27.95 23.28
N GLN A 364 10.39 27.40 22.95
CA GLN A 364 9.13 28.13 22.91
C GLN A 364 8.61 28.49 24.29
N TYR A 365 8.85 27.67 25.32
CA TYR A 365 8.46 27.97 26.71
C TYR A 365 9.19 29.16 27.32
N LEU A 366 10.38 29.54 26.81
CA LEU A 366 11.11 30.69 27.40
C LEU A 366 10.25 31.95 27.40
N ASP A 367 9.62 32.28 26.27
CA ASP A 367 8.88 33.54 26.11
C ASP A 367 7.50 33.43 25.44
N ASP A 368 6.99 32.20 25.17
CA ASP A 368 5.78 31.94 24.34
C ASP A 368 5.94 32.50 22.92
N GLN A 369 7.12 32.29 22.31
CA GLN A 369 7.42 32.72 20.95
C GLN A 369 7.50 31.58 19.98
N GLN A 370 7.07 31.87 18.75
CA GLN A 370 7.22 30.92 17.62
C GLN A 370 8.64 30.98 17.05
N THR A 371 9.57 30.39 17.76
CA THR A 371 10.96 30.28 17.33
C THR A 371 11.47 28.84 17.41
N HIS A 372 12.44 28.52 16.57
CA HIS A 372 13.09 27.21 16.48
C HIS A 372 14.60 27.35 16.61
N VAL A 373 15.09 28.57 16.85
CA VAL A 373 16.52 28.89 16.96
C VAL A 373 16.94 28.75 18.41
N LEU A 374 18.02 28.01 18.65
CA LEU A 374 18.58 27.90 19.98
C LEU A 374 18.92 29.28 20.54
N PRO A 375 18.67 29.54 21.83
CA PRO A 375 19.06 30.78 22.46
C PRO A 375 20.57 30.92 22.47
N THR A 376 21.04 32.17 22.47
CA THR A 376 22.47 32.50 22.58
C THR A 376 22.91 32.73 24.03
N ASP A 377 21.96 32.82 24.96
CA ASP A 377 22.22 32.99 26.39
C ASP A 377 22.58 31.64 27.02
N ASP A 378 23.69 31.59 27.74
CA ASP A 378 24.22 30.39 28.38
C ASP A 378 23.28 29.85 29.48
N GLY A 379 22.56 30.72 30.17
CA GLY A 379 21.58 30.37 31.20
C GLY A 379 20.36 29.66 30.59
N ASP A 380 19.86 30.18 29.45
CA ASP A 380 18.78 29.57 28.70
C ASP A 380 19.19 28.19 28.14
N LEU A 381 20.42 28.04 27.62
CA LEU A 381 20.95 26.75 27.15
C LEU A 381 21.13 25.75 28.30
N ALA A 382 21.64 26.20 29.44
CA ALA A 382 21.78 25.35 30.62
C ALA A 382 20.40 24.88 31.14
N TRP A 383 19.41 25.77 31.14
CA TRP A 383 18.05 25.43 31.50
C TRP A 383 17.42 24.38 30.54
N ILE A 384 17.62 24.54 29.22
CA ILE A 384 17.17 23.53 28.22
C ILE A 384 17.81 22.17 28.52
N ALA A 385 19.13 22.13 28.76
CA ALA A 385 19.84 20.90 29.10
C ALA A 385 19.28 20.24 30.37
N GLN A 386 19.12 21.02 31.44
CA GLN A 386 18.61 20.53 32.71
C GLN A 386 17.19 19.96 32.61
N THR A 387 16.28 20.67 31.93
CA THR A 387 14.88 20.26 31.77
C THR A 387 14.70 19.08 30.80
N LEU A 388 15.73 18.76 30.03
CA LEU A 388 15.82 17.52 29.23
C LEU A 388 16.52 16.37 30.00
N GLY A 389 16.88 16.57 31.26
CA GLY A 389 17.56 15.56 32.08
C GLY A 389 19.03 15.38 31.75
N LEU A 390 19.69 16.34 31.11
CA LEU A 390 21.09 16.27 30.68
C LEU A 390 22.00 17.00 31.70
N GLN A 391 23.22 16.50 31.84
CA GLN A 391 24.14 16.98 32.90
C GLN A 391 24.57 18.43 32.72
N ASN A 392 24.73 18.90 31.47
CA ASN A 392 25.21 20.23 31.15
C ASN A 392 24.96 20.59 29.68
N THR A 393 25.21 21.84 29.29
CA THR A 393 25.06 22.36 27.93
C THR A 393 25.91 21.57 26.90
N SER A 394 27.13 21.15 27.27
CA SER A 394 27.99 20.39 26.36
C SER A 394 27.38 19.01 26.02
N ALA A 395 26.86 18.29 27.01
CA ALA A 395 26.16 17.02 26.81
C ALA A 395 24.91 17.19 25.93
N PHE A 396 24.17 18.29 26.14
CA PHE A 396 23.01 18.64 25.32
C PHE A 396 23.40 18.86 23.85
N LEU A 397 24.40 19.72 23.58
CA LEU A 397 24.84 20.02 22.22
C LEU A 397 25.40 18.76 21.52
N THR A 398 26.15 17.93 22.21
CA THR A 398 26.67 16.66 21.67
C THR A 398 25.53 15.73 21.25
N GLN A 399 24.49 15.59 22.10
CA GLN A 399 23.34 14.76 21.78
C GLN A 399 22.50 15.34 20.62
N LEU A 400 22.32 16.66 20.60
CA LEU A 400 21.65 17.37 19.51
C LEU A 400 22.35 17.12 18.17
N ASP A 401 23.67 17.26 18.12
CA ASP A 401 24.46 17.03 16.91
C ASP A 401 24.42 15.59 16.47
N ALA A 402 24.46 14.61 17.39
CA ALA A 402 24.31 13.19 17.06
C ALA A 402 22.96 12.88 16.39
N HIS A 403 21.86 13.42 16.92
CA HIS A 403 20.55 13.25 16.30
C HIS A 403 20.46 13.93 14.93
N ARG A 404 21.03 15.14 14.79
CA ARG A 404 21.04 15.87 13.52
C ARG A 404 21.84 15.17 12.43
N GLU A 405 23.01 14.63 12.75
CA GLU A 405 23.82 13.87 11.77
C GLU A 405 23.12 12.57 11.35
N LEU A 406 22.47 11.86 12.27
CA LEU A 406 21.66 10.69 11.95
C LEU A 406 20.54 11.04 10.95
N VAL A 407 19.76 12.09 11.26
CA VAL A 407 18.65 12.52 10.41
C VAL A 407 19.14 12.94 9.03
N ALA A 408 20.23 13.72 8.98
CA ALA A 408 20.81 14.18 7.73
C ALA A 408 21.32 13.02 6.86
N HIS A 409 21.97 12.03 7.47
CA HIS A 409 22.45 10.83 6.79
C HIS A 409 21.29 10.04 6.15
N GLU A 410 20.25 9.74 6.92
CA GLU A 410 19.09 8.98 6.43
C GLU A 410 18.30 9.77 5.35
N PHE A 411 18.20 11.09 5.51
CA PHE A 411 17.56 11.96 4.54
C PHE A 411 18.34 12.04 3.22
N ASP A 412 19.68 12.22 3.29
CA ASP A 412 20.56 12.24 2.13
C ASP A 412 20.58 10.88 1.41
N ALA A 413 20.53 9.77 2.17
CA ALA A 413 20.42 8.42 1.60
C ALA A 413 19.10 8.20 0.84
N LEU A 414 17.98 8.72 1.35
CA LEU A 414 16.66 8.60 0.72
C LEU A 414 16.60 9.39 -0.60
N LEU A 415 17.21 10.57 -0.66
CA LEU A 415 17.20 11.43 -1.84
C LEU A 415 18.31 11.13 -2.87
N GLY A 416 19.14 10.08 -2.63
CA GLY A 416 20.32 9.77 -3.41
C GLY A 416 21.42 10.78 -3.08
N GLY A 417 22.35 10.38 -2.21
CA GLY A 417 23.44 11.21 -1.72
C GLY A 417 24.28 11.86 -2.82
N PRO A 418 25.21 12.78 -2.50
CA PRO A 418 26.07 13.40 -3.50
C PRO A 418 26.77 12.30 -4.30
N GLU A 419 26.73 12.41 -5.62
CA GLU A 419 27.54 11.54 -6.48
C GLU A 419 28.96 11.49 -5.95
N PRO A 420 29.58 10.30 -5.81
CA PRO A 420 30.97 10.26 -5.42
C PRO A 420 31.77 11.08 -6.41
N SER A 421 32.29 12.22 -5.97
CA SER A 421 33.23 13.00 -6.77
C SER A 421 34.40 12.08 -7.08
N CYS A 422 34.60 11.75 -8.35
CA CYS A 422 35.81 11.09 -8.83
C CYS A 422 37.00 12.01 -8.54
N ASN A 423 37.59 11.85 -7.35
CA ASN A 423 38.91 12.42 -7.06
C ASN A 423 39.94 11.53 -7.73
N GLY A 424 40.36 11.94 -8.90
CA GLY A 424 41.40 11.25 -9.63
C GLY A 424 41.71 11.86 -10.99
N CYS A 425 41.96 13.20 -11.06
CA CYS A 425 42.75 13.78 -12.12
C CYS A 425 43.47 15.03 -11.61
N ASN A 426 44.67 14.82 -11.09
CA ASN A 426 45.62 15.90 -10.91
C ASN A 426 46.02 16.45 -12.27
N GLY A 427 45.70 17.70 -12.54
CA GLY A 427 46.15 18.47 -13.71
C GLY A 427 46.41 19.92 -13.32
N ASN A 428 47.66 20.21 -13.03
CA ASN A 428 48.20 21.55 -12.80
C ASN A 428 47.89 22.51 -13.98
N GLY A 429 47.35 23.69 -13.72
CA GLY A 429 47.18 24.73 -14.74
C GLY A 429 46.77 26.06 -14.14
N ASN A 430 47.78 26.88 -13.88
CA ASN A 430 47.73 28.31 -13.48
C ASN A 430 47.01 29.15 -14.57
N GLY A 431 46.11 30.06 -14.19
CA GLY A 431 45.51 31.02 -15.10
C GLY A 431 44.60 32.05 -14.42
N LYS A 432 45.11 33.25 -14.25
CA LYS A 432 44.47 34.45 -13.67
C LYS A 432 43.30 34.97 -14.50
N GLY A 433 42.30 35.47 -13.82
CA GLY A 433 41.79 36.82 -14.09
C GLY A 433 40.38 36.96 -14.68
N ALA A 434 39.59 37.76 -13.96
CA ALA A 434 38.64 38.76 -14.43
C ALA A 434 37.16 38.43 -14.61
N SER A 435 36.40 38.94 -13.64
CA SER A 435 35.26 39.87 -13.73
C SER A 435 33.96 39.47 -14.46
N SER A 436 32.89 39.48 -13.63
CA SER A 436 31.55 40.07 -13.87
C SER A 436 30.76 39.69 -15.10
N GLY A 437 29.58 39.12 -14.86
CA GLY A 437 28.50 39.08 -15.83
C GLY A 437 27.37 38.18 -15.35
N GLN A 438 26.28 38.79 -14.91
CA GLN A 438 24.98 38.14 -14.69
C GLN A 438 24.55 37.39 -15.94
N ALA A 439 24.29 36.12 -15.79
CA ALA A 439 23.35 35.39 -16.64
C ALA A 439 22.82 34.24 -15.85
N SER A 440 21.54 34.24 -15.63
CA SER A 440 20.74 33.10 -15.23
C SER A 440 20.88 31.98 -16.25
N GLY A 441 21.96 31.20 -16.11
CA GLY A 441 22.20 30.05 -16.95
C GLY A 441 21.40 28.85 -16.38
N GLN A 442 20.24 28.56 -16.94
CA GLN A 442 19.79 27.20 -17.08
C GLN A 442 20.97 26.41 -17.66
N ARG A 443 21.59 25.55 -16.89
CA ARG A 443 22.51 24.54 -17.41
C ARG A 443 21.67 23.70 -18.38
N ALA A 444 21.85 23.94 -19.68
CA ALA A 444 21.34 23.09 -20.73
C ALA A 444 21.82 21.67 -20.40
N LEU A 445 20.91 20.78 -20.11
CA LEU A 445 21.17 19.35 -20.08
C LEU A 445 21.80 18.99 -21.41
N PRO A 446 22.89 18.18 -21.47
CA PRO A 446 23.48 17.79 -22.71
C PRO A 446 22.39 17.22 -23.59
N ALA A 447 22.27 17.74 -24.82
CA ALA A 447 21.35 17.22 -25.81
C ALA A 447 21.76 15.76 -26.06
N LEU A 448 21.01 14.81 -25.46
CA LEU A 448 21.17 13.41 -25.76
C LEU A 448 20.71 13.20 -27.21
N ASP A 449 21.65 12.92 -28.07
CA ASP A 449 21.40 12.76 -29.49
C ASP A 449 20.90 11.37 -29.78
N LEU A 450 19.63 11.27 -30.17
CA LEU A 450 19.02 10.00 -30.60
C LEU A 450 19.79 9.42 -31.79
N ASP A 451 20.31 10.28 -32.67
CA ASP A 451 21.06 9.87 -33.84
C ASP A 451 22.41 9.24 -33.45
N ALA A 452 23.07 9.75 -32.42
CA ALA A 452 24.28 9.13 -31.86
C ALA A 452 23.98 7.75 -31.25
N THR A 453 22.83 7.60 -30.58
CA THR A 453 22.38 6.30 -30.02
C THR A 453 22.05 5.30 -31.13
N LEU A 454 21.36 5.73 -32.20
CA LEU A 454 21.04 4.92 -33.36
C LEU A 454 22.28 4.44 -34.12
N ALA A 455 23.34 5.25 -34.12
CA ALA A 455 24.61 4.87 -34.78
C ALA A 455 25.33 3.72 -34.06
N LEU A 456 25.09 3.52 -32.78
CA LEU A 456 25.67 2.44 -31.96
C LEU A 456 24.87 1.12 -32.04
N LEU A 457 23.64 1.16 -32.55
CA LEU A 457 22.73 0.00 -32.58
C LEU A 457 22.72 -0.68 -33.95
N GLN A 458 22.47 -1.99 -33.94
CA GLN A 458 22.21 -2.83 -35.11
C GLN A 458 20.95 -3.68 -34.89
N GLY A 459 20.43 -4.31 -35.93
CA GLY A 459 19.35 -5.28 -35.86
C GLY A 459 18.00 -4.70 -35.49
N ALA A 460 17.13 -5.54 -34.87
CA ALA A 460 15.73 -5.23 -34.56
C ALA A 460 15.57 -4.11 -33.51
N LEU A 461 16.52 -3.95 -32.61
CA LEU A 461 16.49 -2.87 -31.62
C LEU A 461 16.66 -1.50 -32.28
N LYS A 462 17.55 -1.41 -33.32
CA LYS A 462 17.71 -0.21 -34.12
C LYS A 462 16.43 0.14 -34.87
N GLU A 463 15.87 -0.82 -35.61
CA GLU A 463 14.61 -0.63 -36.35
C GLU A 463 13.48 -0.13 -35.43
N ARG A 464 13.39 -0.71 -34.23
CA ARG A 464 12.37 -0.31 -33.26
C ARG A 464 12.57 1.10 -32.74
N LEU A 465 13.80 1.52 -32.51
CA LEU A 465 14.16 2.87 -32.06
C LEU A 465 13.97 3.91 -33.17
N GLU A 466 14.25 3.57 -34.42
CA GLU A 466 13.99 4.45 -35.60
C GLU A 466 12.50 4.76 -35.72
N HIS A 467 11.61 3.78 -35.40
CA HIS A 467 10.17 4.02 -35.35
C HIS A 467 9.80 5.07 -34.29
N TRP A 468 10.49 5.10 -33.14
CA TRP A 468 10.24 6.08 -32.08
C TRP A 468 10.60 7.52 -32.47
N ARG A 469 11.48 7.71 -33.45
CA ARG A 469 11.88 9.03 -33.93
C ARG A 469 10.68 9.87 -34.39
N THR A 470 9.70 9.24 -35.01
CA THR A 470 8.49 9.89 -35.54
C THR A 470 7.24 9.62 -34.70
N HIS A 471 7.36 8.84 -33.62
CA HIS A 471 6.20 8.42 -32.84
C HIS A 471 5.60 9.60 -32.05
N PRO A 472 4.30 9.93 -32.25
CA PRO A 472 3.68 11.14 -31.66
C PRO A 472 3.77 11.21 -30.13
N ARG A 473 3.67 10.06 -29.44
CA ARG A 473 3.75 9.98 -27.98
C ARG A 473 5.16 10.27 -27.45
N VAL A 474 6.20 9.89 -28.18
CA VAL A 474 7.60 10.17 -27.81
C VAL A 474 7.91 11.65 -28.02
N GLN A 475 7.38 12.23 -29.11
CA GLN A 475 7.56 13.66 -29.38
C GLN A 475 6.81 14.55 -28.41
N ALA A 476 5.68 14.09 -27.87
CA ALA A 476 4.87 14.81 -26.88
C ALA A 476 5.42 14.73 -25.45
N LEU A 477 6.50 13.97 -25.20
CA LEU A 477 7.13 13.89 -23.88
C LEU A 477 7.76 15.23 -23.50
N ARG A 478 7.73 15.53 -22.20
CA ARG A 478 8.49 16.64 -21.61
C ARG A 478 9.98 16.40 -21.79
N ASP A 479 10.77 17.45 -21.88
CA ASP A 479 12.22 17.35 -22.13
C ASP A 479 12.93 16.46 -21.11
N GLU A 480 12.58 16.55 -19.82
CA GLU A 480 13.15 15.69 -18.76
C GLU A 480 12.85 14.20 -18.98
N SER A 481 11.61 13.86 -19.33
CA SER A 481 11.19 12.48 -19.58
C SER A 481 11.81 11.94 -20.87
N ARG A 482 12.03 12.79 -21.87
CA ARG A 482 12.74 12.43 -23.09
C ARG A 482 14.22 12.11 -22.80
N VAL A 483 14.87 12.90 -21.95
CA VAL A 483 16.26 12.64 -21.51
C VAL A 483 16.36 11.31 -20.77
N ARG A 484 15.44 11.04 -19.83
CA ARG A 484 15.40 9.75 -19.10
C ARG A 484 15.19 8.58 -20.06
N LEU A 485 14.23 8.70 -20.97
CA LEU A 485 13.96 7.67 -21.98
C LEU A 485 15.21 7.34 -22.78
N LEU A 486 15.92 8.34 -23.27
CA LEU A 486 17.17 8.15 -24.04
C LEU A 486 18.29 7.52 -23.21
N LYS A 487 18.44 7.89 -21.94
CA LYS A 487 19.38 7.22 -21.01
C LYS A 487 19.05 5.74 -20.82
N LEU A 488 17.77 5.40 -20.66
CA LEU A 488 17.33 4.01 -20.53
C LEU A 488 17.64 3.21 -21.79
N VAL A 489 17.40 3.79 -22.97
CA VAL A 489 17.71 3.17 -24.26
C VAL A 489 19.22 2.96 -24.42
N GLN A 490 20.04 3.97 -24.12
CA GLN A 490 21.50 3.85 -24.18
C GLN A 490 22.03 2.79 -23.24
N ARG A 491 21.54 2.75 -21.99
CA ARG A 491 21.91 1.72 -21.02
C ARG A 491 21.50 0.33 -21.49
N THR A 492 20.31 0.19 -22.06
CA THR A 492 19.85 -1.09 -22.66
C THR A 492 20.77 -1.52 -23.79
N ALA A 493 21.10 -0.60 -24.70
CA ALA A 493 21.99 -0.85 -25.82
C ALA A 493 23.37 -1.31 -25.35
N GLN A 494 23.95 -0.64 -24.36
CA GLN A 494 25.24 -1.04 -23.77
C GLN A 494 25.16 -2.44 -23.13
N TRP A 495 24.09 -2.78 -22.44
CA TRP A 495 23.94 -4.10 -21.82
C TRP A 495 23.72 -5.20 -22.85
N VAL A 496 23.08 -4.91 -23.98
CA VAL A 496 22.96 -5.85 -25.12
C VAL A 496 24.33 -6.09 -25.75
N ASP A 497 25.10 -5.02 -25.98
CA ASP A 497 26.45 -5.11 -26.55
C ASP A 497 27.43 -5.89 -25.64
N LEU A 498 27.30 -5.70 -24.32
CA LEU A 498 28.08 -6.43 -23.31
C LEU A 498 27.58 -7.87 -23.07
N GLY A 499 26.52 -8.32 -23.73
CA GLY A 499 25.93 -9.64 -23.54
C GLY A 499 25.19 -9.84 -22.23
N ARG A 500 24.90 -8.75 -21.47
CA ARG A 500 24.12 -8.78 -20.20
C ARG A 500 22.63 -8.89 -20.43
N ALA A 501 22.14 -8.52 -21.60
CA ALA A 501 20.76 -8.65 -22.03
C ALA A 501 20.69 -9.12 -23.48
N THR A 502 19.61 -9.78 -23.87
CA THR A 502 19.38 -10.18 -25.26
C THR A 502 18.80 -9.00 -26.06
N GLU A 503 19.04 -8.95 -27.36
CA GLU A 503 18.40 -7.98 -28.25
C GLU A 503 16.87 -8.04 -28.15
N LEU A 504 16.30 -9.25 -28.06
CA LEU A 504 14.87 -9.48 -27.88
C LEU A 504 14.35 -8.83 -26.59
N ALA A 505 15.11 -8.91 -25.49
CA ALA A 505 14.77 -8.22 -24.23
C ALA A 505 14.69 -6.71 -24.44
N GLY A 506 15.65 -6.14 -25.17
CA GLY A 506 15.66 -4.71 -25.51
C GLY A 506 14.45 -4.30 -26.34
N VAL A 507 14.08 -5.06 -27.37
CA VAL A 507 12.89 -4.80 -28.19
C VAL A 507 11.62 -4.87 -27.33
N ARG A 508 11.45 -5.91 -26.52
CA ARG A 508 10.29 -6.05 -25.61
C ARG A 508 10.23 -4.92 -24.56
N LEU A 509 11.38 -4.45 -24.09
CA LEU A 509 11.43 -3.28 -23.21
C LEU A 509 10.92 -2.03 -23.93
N MET A 510 11.30 -1.81 -25.19
CA MET A 510 10.78 -0.68 -25.96
C MET A 510 9.26 -0.78 -26.14
N ASP A 511 8.74 -1.97 -26.50
CA ASP A 511 7.31 -2.19 -26.64
C ASP A 511 6.56 -1.93 -25.32
N TRP A 512 7.11 -2.39 -24.20
CA TRP A 512 6.54 -2.15 -22.89
C TRP A 512 6.58 -0.67 -22.52
N MET A 513 7.72 0.01 -22.70
CA MET A 513 7.85 1.46 -22.41
C MET A 513 6.91 2.30 -23.26
N GLU A 514 6.65 1.95 -24.52
CA GLU A 514 5.75 2.68 -25.40
C GLU A 514 4.33 2.75 -24.84
N THR A 515 3.85 1.69 -24.20
CA THR A 515 2.54 1.66 -23.56
C THR A 515 2.46 2.57 -22.32
N LEU A 516 3.62 2.86 -21.71
CA LEU A 516 3.75 3.59 -20.45
C LEU A 516 4.32 5.01 -20.58
N LEU A 517 4.56 5.51 -21.81
CA LEU A 517 5.11 6.84 -22.04
C LEU A 517 4.33 7.98 -21.37
N ARG A 518 3.02 7.80 -21.14
CA ARG A 518 2.18 8.75 -20.39
C ARG A 518 2.41 8.67 -18.86
N ARG A 519 3.12 7.67 -18.37
CA ARG A 519 3.38 7.43 -16.95
C ARG A 519 4.86 7.66 -16.66
N GLU A 520 5.26 8.94 -16.63
CA GLU A 520 6.66 9.38 -16.46
C GLU A 520 7.34 8.79 -15.21
N SER A 521 6.53 8.41 -14.18
CA SER A 521 7.02 7.79 -12.95
C SER A 521 7.80 6.49 -13.14
N TYR A 522 7.43 5.67 -14.13
CA TYR A 522 8.16 4.42 -14.41
C TYR A 522 9.50 4.68 -15.11
N LEU A 523 9.59 5.72 -15.93
CA LEU A 523 10.86 6.13 -16.54
C LEU A 523 11.85 6.59 -15.45
N SER A 524 11.35 7.36 -14.46
CA SER A 524 12.15 7.78 -13.30
C SER A 524 12.63 6.59 -12.46
N LEU A 525 11.73 5.62 -12.16
CA LEU A 525 12.09 4.40 -11.43
C LEU A 525 13.26 3.65 -12.09
N LEU A 526 13.14 3.40 -13.38
CA LEU A 526 14.17 2.65 -14.13
C LEU A 526 15.47 3.43 -14.27
N ASP A 527 15.42 4.77 -14.43
CA ASP A 527 16.62 5.61 -14.51
C ASP A 527 17.38 5.64 -13.19
N GLU A 528 16.67 5.83 -12.09
CA GLU A 528 17.24 5.94 -10.74
C GLU A 528 17.71 4.61 -10.14
N ARG A 529 17.12 3.49 -10.61
CA ARG A 529 17.42 2.14 -10.08
C ARG A 529 17.89 1.20 -11.18
N PRO A 530 19.17 1.24 -11.56
CA PRO A 530 19.73 0.39 -12.62
C PRO A 530 19.50 -1.11 -12.40
N LEU A 531 19.50 -1.59 -11.15
CA LEU A 531 19.22 -2.99 -10.82
C LEU A 531 17.78 -3.41 -11.16
N VAL A 532 16.81 -2.50 -10.99
CA VAL A 532 15.42 -2.75 -11.38
C VAL A 532 15.30 -2.85 -12.89
N HIS A 533 15.98 -1.96 -13.62
CA HIS A 533 16.04 -1.99 -15.07
C HIS A 533 16.68 -3.28 -15.60
N GLU A 534 17.77 -3.73 -15.00
CA GLU A 534 18.43 -5.00 -15.38
C GLU A 534 17.55 -6.22 -15.11
N ARG A 535 16.88 -6.30 -13.94
CA ARG A 535 15.93 -7.37 -13.62
C ARG A 535 14.75 -7.37 -14.60
N LEU A 536 14.21 -6.19 -14.92
CA LEU A 536 13.14 -6.06 -15.91
C LEU A 536 13.57 -6.60 -17.26
N LEU A 537 14.78 -6.26 -17.76
CA LEU A 537 15.32 -6.78 -19.01
C LEU A 537 15.46 -8.31 -19.00
N ARG A 538 15.94 -8.88 -17.88
CA ARG A 538 16.04 -10.34 -17.76
C ARG A 538 14.66 -10.99 -17.85
N MET A 539 13.66 -10.46 -17.16
CA MET A 539 12.29 -10.96 -17.21
C MET A 539 11.68 -10.86 -18.62
N LEU A 540 11.85 -9.73 -19.28
CA LEU A 540 11.37 -9.51 -20.63
C LEU A 540 12.08 -10.39 -21.66
N GLY A 541 13.37 -10.70 -21.42
CA GLY A 541 14.18 -11.58 -22.26
C GLY A 541 13.86 -13.05 -22.08
N ALA A 542 13.43 -13.46 -20.88
CA ALA A 542 13.23 -14.88 -20.54
C ALA A 542 12.07 -15.52 -21.29
N ALA A 543 10.92 -14.83 -21.40
CA ALA A 543 9.73 -15.38 -22.03
C ALA A 543 8.73 -14.28 -22.48
N ARG A 544 7.69 -14.65 -23.24
CA ARG A 544 6.65 -13.72 -23.70
C ARG A 544 5.64 -13.39 -22.63
N TRP A 545 5.24 -14.37 -21.83
CA TRP A 545 4.21 -14.20 -20.79
C TRP A 545 4.56 -13.14 -19.73
N PRO A 546 5.81 -13.07 -19.20
CA PRO A 546 6.22 -11.99 -18.31
C PRO A 546 6.03 -10.61 -18.92
N ALA A 547 6.36 -10.43 -20.19
CA ALA A 547 6.19 -9.16 -20.90
C ALA A 547 4.72 -8.75 -20.99
N ARG A 548 3.86 -9.71 -21.39
CA ARG A 548 2.41 -9.51 -21.46
C ARG A 548 1.80 -9.26 -20.09
N TYR A 549 2.23 -10.00 -19.08
CA TYR A 549 1.78 -9.82 -17.71
C TYR A 549 2.08 -8.39 -17.18
N LEU A 550 3.29 -7.91 -17.40
CA LEU A 550 3.69 -6.54 -17.06
C LEU A 550 2.92 -5.46 -17.85
N GLN A 551 2.51 -5.74 -19.10
CA GLN A 551 1.66 -4.81 -19.87
C GLN A 551 0.25 -4.72 -19.27
N THR A 552 -0.28 -5.87 -18.83
CA THR A 552 -1.63 -5.95 -18.24
C THR A 552 -1.65 -5.41 -16.80
N HIS A 553 -0.58 -5.66 -16.03
CA HIS A 553 -0.45 -5.28 -14.62
C HIS A 553 0.80 -4.43 -14.38
N PRO A 554 0.88 -3.19 -14.92
CA PRO A 554 2.11 -2.40 -14.85
C PRO A 554 2.55 -2.02 -13.43
N GLY A 555 1.62 -2.02 -12.46
CA GLY A 555 1.93 -1.70 -11.06
C GLY A 555 2.82 -2.73 -10.35
N VAL A 556 2.92 -3.97 -10.87
CA VAL A 556 3.75 -5.01 -10.22
C VAL A 556 5.26 -4.79 -10.42
N ILE A 557 5.67 -3.88 -11.31
CA ILE A 557 7.10 -3.53 -11.50
C ILE A 557 7.75 -3.06 -10.21
N ASP A 558 6.97 -2.50 -9.29
CA ASP A 558 7.46 -2.04 -8.00
C ASP A 558 8.06 -3.16 -7.16
N GLU A 559 7.59 -4.39 -7.37
CA GLU A 559 8.11 -5.58 -6.70
C GLU A 559 9.58 -5.86 -7.07
N LEU A 560 10.01 -5.50 -8.28
CA LEU A 560 11.41 -5.64 -8.71
C LEU A 560 12.38 -4.78 -7.89
N ALA A 561 11.88 -3.76 -7.20
CA ALA A 561 12.68 -2.91 -6.32
C ALA A 561 12.95 -3.53 -4.94
N SER A 562 12.21 -4.58 -4.57
CA SER A 562 12.40 -5.29 -3.30
C SER A 562 13.60 -6.24 -3.36
N SER A 563 14.48 -6.18 -2.35
CA SER A 563 15.58 -7.16 -2.20
C SER A 563 15.07 -8.51 -1.68
N ALA A 564 14.03 -8.51 -0.85
CA ALA A 564 13.43 -9.72 -0.28
C ALA A 564 12.69 -10.56 -1.35
N MET A 565 12.28 -9.96 -2.46
CA MET A 565 11.54 -10.63 -3.53
C MET A 565 12.24 -11.91 -4.04
N LEU A 566 13.56 -11.91 -4.13
CA LEU A 566 14.32 -13.07 -4.66
C LEU A 566 14.67 -14.10 -3.59
N THR A 567 14.63 -13.76 -2.31
CA THR A 567 15.11 -14.62 -1.20
C THR A 567 13.99 -15.30 -0.44
N GLU A 568 12.80 -14.71 -0.41
CA GLU A 568 11.68 -15.18 0.40
C GLU A 568 10.63 -15.86 -0.48
N ARG A 569 10.29 -17.11 -0.15
CA ARG A 569 9.17 -17.82 -0.80
C ARG A 569 7.83 -17.30 -0.26
N PHE A 570 6.75 -17.60 -0.99
CA PHE A 570 5.40 -17.26 -0.55
C PHE A 570 5.07 -17.92 0.79
N ASP A 571 4.61 -17.14 1.75
CA ASP A 571 4.07 -17.57 3.03
C ASP A 571 2.63 -17.12 3.21
N ALA A 572 1.70 -18.07 3.26
CA ALA A 572 0.27 -17.78 3.34
C ALA A 572 -0.12 -17.06 4.62
N THR A 573 0.53 -17.36 5.75
CA THR A 573 0.21 -16.77 7.06
C THR A 573 0.55 -15.30 7.10
N THR A 574 1.75 -14.95 6.63
CA THR A 574 2.20 -13.56 6.51
C THR A 574 1.30 -12.80 5.54
N PHE A 575 0.99 -13.38 4.38
CA PHE A 575 0.13 -12.77 3.37
C PHE A 575 -1.27 -12.47 3.92
N GLU A 576 -1.91 -13.43 4.57
CA GLU A 576 -3.25 -13.25 5.16
C GLU A 576 -3.26 -12.20 6.27
N SER A 577 -2.20 -12.15 7.09
CA SER A 577 -2.03 -11.14 8.14
C SER A 577 -1.88 -9.72 7.55
N GLU A 578 -1.10 -9.56 6.49
CA GLU A 578 -0.95 -8.28 5.80
C GLU A 578 -2.25 -7.79 5.18
N ILE A 579 -2.98 -8.68 4.49
CA ILE A 579 -4.28 -8.34 3.91
C ILE A 579 -5.29 -7.98 5.01
N GLY A 580 -5.31 -8.69 6.13
CA GLY A 580 -6.14 -8.39 7.29
C GLY A 580 -5.83 -7.01 7.90
N PHE A 581 -4.54 -6.66 7.98
CA PHE A 581 -4.12 -5.35 8.44
C PHE A 581 -4.58 -4.22 7.49
N ARG A 582 -4.44 -4.44 6.17
CA ARG A 582 -4.91 -3.48 5.15
C ARG A 582 -6.44 -3.31 5.17
N LEU A 583 -7.18 -4.42 5.34
CA LEU A 583 -8.64 -4.36 5.53
C LEU A 583 -9.00 -3.52 6.75
N SER A 584 -8.35 -3.77 7.90
CA SER A 584 -8.62 -3.03 9.13
C SER A 584 -8.34 -1.52 8.95
N ALA A 585 -7.30 -1.17 8.20
CA ALA A 585 -6.99 0.23 7.87
C ALA A 585 -8.08 0.87 6.98
N LEU A 586 -8.57 0.15 5.97
CA LEU A 586 -9.66 0.61 5.10
C LEU A 586 -10.98 0.78 5.88
N THR A 587 -11.33 -0.19 6.71
CA THR A 587 -12.53 -0.11 7.57
C THR A 587 -12.44 1.06 8.54
N ALA A 588 -11.30 1.27 9.19
CA ALA A 588 -11.08 2.41 10.07
C ALA A 588 -11.16 3.75 9.33
N SER A 589 -10.90 3.76 8.04
CA SER A 589 -11.01 4.94 7.18
C SER A 589 -12.39 5.08 6.52
N GLY A 590 -13.27 4.09 6.59
CA GLY A 590 -14.56 4.09 5.91
C GLY A 590 -14.45 3.92 4.39
N GLU A 591 -13.36 3.30 3.90
CA GLU A 591 -13.07 3.06 2.48
C GLU A 591 -13.14 1.55 2.14
N ASP A 592 -13.95 0.79 2.87
CA ASP A 592 -14.06 -0.66 2.70
C ASP A 592 -15.24 -1.10 1.83
N ASP A 593 -15.58 -0.31 0.81
CA ASP A 593 -16.56 -0.69 -0.20
C ASP A 593 -16.10 -1.90 -1.05
N ASP A 594 -17.04 -2.58 -1.71
CA ASP A 594 -16.77 -3.81 -2.46
C ASP A 594 -15.73 -3.59 -3.58
N GLU A 595 -15.74 -2.45 -4.28
CA GLU A 595 -14.77 -2.15 -5.34
C GLU A 595 -13.35 -1.97 -4.80
N THR A 596 -13.20 -1.22 -3.73
CA THR A 596 -11.90 -1.00 -3.07
C THR A 596 -11.31 -2.31 -2.58
N LEU A 597 -12.12 -3.20 -2.00
CA LEU A 597 -11.67 -4.51 -1.54
C LEU A 597 -11.31 -5.46 -2.69
N LEU A 598 -12.11 -5.48 -3.75
CA LEU A 598 -11.79 -6.23 -4.97
C LEU A 598 -10.45 -5.80 -5.55
N ASN A 599 -10.19 -4.49 -5.61
CA ASN A 599 -8.94 -3.95 -6.10
C ASN A 599 -7.75 -4.26 -5.17
N LEU A 600 -7.97 -4.28 -3.85
CA LEU A 600 -6.95 -4.70 -2.87
C LEU A 600 -6.52 -6.15 -3.10
N LEU A 601 -7.49 -7.08 -3.22
CA LEU A 601 -7.24 -8.49 -3.45
C LEU A 601 -6.46 -8.72 -4.75
N ARG A 602 -6.86 -8.06 -5.84
CA ARG A 602 -6.20 -8.22 -7.14
C ARG A 602 -4.76 -7.73 -7.12
N ARG A 603 -4.52 -6.56 -6.55
CA ARG A 603 -3.16 -6.02 -6.42
C ARG A 603 -2.25 -6.96 -5.62
N ALA A 604 -2.74 -7.46 -4.49
CA ALA A 604 -1.97 -8.38 -3.66
C ALA A 604 -1.70 -9.71 -4.39
N HIS A 605 -2.70 -10.28 -5.04
CA HIS A 605 -2.56 -11.49 -5.86
C HIS A 605 -1.54 -11.29 -6.98
N HIS A 606 -1.68 -10.24 -7.77
CA HIS A 606 -0.78 -9.99 -8.91
C HIS A 606 0.65 -9.70 -8.46
N ALA A 607 0.85 -9.06 -7.31
CA ALA A 607 2.16 -8.86 -6.73
C ALA A 607 2.84 -10.20 -6.39
N GLU A 608 2.12 -11.14 -5.74
CA GLU A 608 2.69 -12.45 -5.38
C GLU A 608 2.92 -13.35 -6.59
N VAL A 609 2.00 -13.38 -7.56
CA VAL A 609 2.22 -14.08 -8.84
C VAL A 609 3.49 -13.55 -9.52
N PHE A 610 3.69 -12.23 -9.51
CA PHE A 610 4.87 -11.63 -10.13
C PHE A 610 6.16 -11.91 -9.36
N ARG A 611 6.12 -11.91 -8.02
CA ARG A 611 7.28 -12.33 -7.18
C ARG A 611 7.68 -13.78 -7.45
N THR A 612 6.70 -14.68 -7.55
CA THR A 612 6.94 -16.08 -7.89
C THR A 612 7.54 -16.20 -9.30
N LEU A 613 6.98 -15.47 -10.28
CA LEU A 613 7.50 -15.41 -11.64
C LEU A 613 8.95 -14.89 -11.71
N ALA A 614 9.27 -13.86 -10.94
CA ALA A 614 10.62 -13.30 -10.94
C ALA A 614 11.65 -14.31 -10.41
N ARG A 615 11.31 -15.07 -9.34
CA ARG A 615 12.16 -16.15 -8.81
C ARG A 615 12.30 -17.33 -9.78
N ASP A 616 11.22 -17.68 -10.48
CA ASP A 616 11.20 -18.73 -11.50
C ASP A 616 12.12 -18.37 -12.67
N VAL A 617 11.97 -17.17 -13.22
CA VAL A 617 12.78 -16.66 -14.32
C VAL A 617 14.27 -16.55 -13.94
N GLU A 618 14.58 -16.20 -12.70
CA GLU A 618 15.96 -16.18 -12.16
C GLU A 618 16.49 -17.59 -11.83
N GLY A 619 15.69 -18.66 -12.08
CA GLY A 619 16.09 -20.05 -11.88
C GLY A 619 16.21 -20.48 -10.41
N GLN A 620 15.57 -19.73 -9.50
CA GLN A 620 15.62 -20.01 -8.06
C GLN A 620 14.55 -20.99 -7.59
N LEU A 621 13.57 -21.28 -8.43
CA LEU A 621 12.48 -22.22 -8.13
C LEU A 621 12.47 -23.38 -9.10
N THR A 622 12.18 -24.58 -8.59
CA THR A 622 11.81 -25.70 -9.44
C THR A 622 10.33 -25.58 -9.88
N VAL A 623 9.93 -26.30 -10.91
CA VAL A 623 8.53 -26.28 -11.38
C VAL A 623 7.55 -26.75 -10.31
N GLU A 624 7.98 -27.65 -9.43
CA GLU A 624 7.19 -28.11 -8.27
C GLU A 624 7.03 -26.98 -7.25
N GLN A 625 8.10 -26.25 -6.95
CA GLN A 625 8.06 -25.11 -6.01
C GLN A 625 7.21 -23.96 -6.53
N VAL A 626 7.26 -23.68 -7.83
CA VAL A 626 6.36 -22.71 -8.48
C VAL A 626 4.91 -23.14 -8.29
N ALA A 627 4.61 -24.41 -8.53
CA ALA A 627 3.25 -24.94 -8.39
C ALA A 627 2.77 -24.94 -6.93
N ASP A 628 3.66 -25.20 -5.96
CA ASP A 628 3.36 -25.12 -4.53
C ASP A 628 3.03 -23.67 -4.11
N ASP A 629 3.86 -22.68 -4.52
CA ASP A 629 3.66 -21.28 -4.18
C ASP A 629 2.35 -20.74 -4.79
N LEU A 630 2.07 -21.05 -6.07
CA LEU A 630 0.82 -20.64 -6.72
C LEU A 630 -0.41 -21.33 -6.13
N SER A 631 -0.30 -22.59 -5.72
CA SER A 631 -1.42 -23.31 -5.08
C SER A 631 -1.69 -22.75 -3.68
N ALA A 632 -0.66 -22.46 -2.89
CA ALA A 632 -0.79 -21.85 -1.58
C ALA A 632 -1.40 -20.43 -1.67
N LEU A 633 -1.02 -19.65 -2.69
CA LEU A 633 -1.62 -18.34 -2.96
C LEU A 633 -3.10 -18.47 -3.32
N ALA A 634 -3.48 -19.42 -4.18
CA ALA A 634 -4.88 -19.67 -4.54
C ALA A 634 -5.72 -20.05 -3.32
N GLU A 635 -5.20 -20.91 -2.44
CA GLU A 635 -5.85 -21.28 -1.18
C GLU A 635 -6.04 -20.09 -0.24
N ALA A 636 -5.01 -19.25 -0.06
CA ALA A 636 -5.11 -18.03 0.75
C ALA A 636 -6.17 -17.07 0.17
N MET A 637 -6.18 -16.89 -1.16
CA MET A 637 -7.18 -16.04 -1.83
C MET A 637 -8.60 -16.59 -1.65
N LEU A 638 -8.80 -17.89 -1.74
CA LEU A 638 -10.11 -18.53 -1.49
C LEU A 638 -10.55 -18.32 -0.04
N ARG A 639 -9.66 -18.47 0.95
CA ARG A 639 -9.98 -18.24 2.37
C ARG A 639 -10.39 -16.79 2.63
N ILE A 640 -9.57 -15.84 2.19
CA ILE A 640 -9.82 -14.40 2.41
C ILE A 640 -11.12 -13.98 1.72
N THR A 641 -11.28 -14.33 0.43
CA THR A 641 -12.46 -13.93 -0.35
C THR A 641 -13.75 -14.54 0.22
N THR A 642 -13.71 -15.81 0.64
CA THR A 642 -14.87 -16.47 1.27
C THR A 642 -15.25 -15.78 2.58
N ALA A 643 -14.29 -15.47 3.45
CA ALA A 643 -14.53 -14.77 4.71
C ALA A 643 -15.16 -13.38 4.47
N TRP A 644 -14.64 -12.63 3.51
CA TRP A 644 -15.15 -11.30 3.18
C TRP A 644 -16.53 -11.34 2.53
N CYS A 645 -16.78 -12.30 1.63
CA CYS A 645 -18.10 -12.50 1.05
C CYS A 645 -19.13 -12.88 2.11
N TRP A 646 -18.76 -13.77 3.06
CA TRP A 646 -19.63 -14.16 4.15
C TRP A 646 -19.96 -12.98 5.07
N ALA A 647 -18.96 -12.21 5.50
CA ALA A 647 -19.16 -11.04 6.34
C ALA A 647 -20.12 -10.00 5.73
N ARG A 648 -20.17 -9.91 4.39
CA ARG A 648 -21.01 -9.00 3.61
C ARG A 648 -22.32 -9.62 3.09
N LEU A 649 -22.61 -10.86 3.46
CA LEU A 649 -23.85 -11.50 3.07
C LEU A 649 -24.98 -11.08 4.00
N LYS A 650 -26.02 -10.44 3.47
CA LYS A 650 -27.16 -9.96 4.25
C LYS A 650 -27.96 -11.09 4.92
N THR A 651 -27.94 -12.28 4.32
CA THR A 651 -28.69 -13.46 4.78
C THR A 651 -27.88 -14.37 5.71
N ARG A 652 -26.64 -13.97 6.10
CA ARG A 652 -25.84 -14.78 7.03
C ARG A 652 -26.58 -14.98 8.36
N HIS A 653 -26.56 -16.21 8.86
CA HIS A 653 -27.29 -16.61 10.08
C HIS A 653 -26.35 -17.08 11.21
N ARG A 654 -25.05 -17.11 10.95
CA ARG A 654 -24.01 -17.51 11.93
C ARG A 654 -22.72 -16.71 11.72
N GLU A 655 -21.80 -16.78 12.67
CA GLU A 655 -20.54 -16.05 12.61
C GLU A 655 -19.61 -16.57 11.51
N LEU A 656 -19.39 -17.88 11.46
CA LEU A 656 -18.57 -18.55 10.45
C LEU A 656 -19.40 -19.48 9.56
N PRO A 657 -19.13 -19.53 8.23
CA PRO A 657 -19.84 -20.41 7.35
C PRO A 657 -19.44 -21.88 7.56
N GLN A 658 -20.39 -22.79 7.51
CA GLN A 658 -20.16 -24.23 7.46
C GLN A 658 -20.04 -24.70 6.00
N LEU A 659 -19.09 -24.13 5.31
CA LEU A 659 -18.78 -24.37 3.91
C LEU A 659 -17.43 -25.03 3.80
N ALA A 660 -17.28 -25.99 2.87
CA ALA A 660 -15.99 -26.46 2.43
C ALA A 660 -15.84 -26.29 0.91
N ILE A 661 -14.62 -25.99 0.49
CA ILE A 661 -14.21 -25.95 -0.92
C ILE A 661 -13.27 -27.12 -1.16
N ILE A 662 -13.66 -27.96 -2.11
CA ILE A 662 -12.91 -29.14 -2.53
C ILE A 662 -12.26 -28.80 -3.86
N ALA A 663 -10.93 -28.76 -3.88
CA ALA A 663 -10.14 -28.54 -5.10
C ALA A 663 -9.86 -29.88 -5.80
N TYR A 664 -10.01 -29.87 -7.11
CA TYR A 664 -9.69 -30.96 -8.02
C TYR A 664 -8.58 -30.53 -8.97
N GLY A 665 -8.31 -31.33 -9.97
CA GLY A 665 -7.41 -31.04 -11.07
C GLY A 665 -6.02 -30.58 -10.61
N LYS A 666 -5.56 -29.46 -11.13
CA LYS A 666 -4.22 -28.92 -10.81
C LYS A 666 -4.12 -28.37 -9.39
N LEU A 667 -5.17 -27.67 -8.90
CA LEU A 667 -5.15 -27.13 -7.54
C LEU A 667 -5.21 -28.27 -6.51
N GLY A 668 -6.05 -29.26 -6.73
CA GLY A 668 -6.15 -30.44 -5.87
C GLY A 668 -4.83 -31.20 -5.79
N GLY A 669 -4.14 -31.38 -6.90
CA GLY A 669 -2.85 -32.07 -7.01
C GLY A 669 -1.62 -31.21 -6.69
N LYS A 670 -1.78 -29.93 -6.30
CA LYS A 670 -0.69 -28.96 -6.12
C LYS A 670 0.19 -28.81 -7.36
N GLU A 671 -0.42 -28.73 -8.52
CA GLU A 671 0.26 -28.60 -9.81
C GLU A 671 -0.18 -27.36 -10.58
N LEU A 672 -0.59 -26.30 -9.84
CA LEU A 672 -1.07 -25.05 -10.43
C LEU A 672 0.06 -24.35 -11.20
N GLY A 673 -0.25 -23.83 -12.38
CA GLY A 673 0.67 -23.01 -13.17
C GLY A 673 0.13 -21.60 -13.37
N TYR A 674 0.94 -20.73 -13.96
CA TYR A 674 0.51 -19.35 -14.28
C TYR A 674 -0.73 -19.35 -15.16
N GLY A 675 -1.73 -18.51 -14.81
CA GLY A 675 -2.99 -18.39 -15.53
C GLY A 675 -3.80 -19.70 -15.60
N SER A 676 -3.66 -20.59 -14.61
CA SER A 676 -4.50 -21.78 -14.49
C SER A 676 -5.86 -21.44 -13.91
N ASP A 677 -6.89 -22.09 -14.42
CA ASP A 677 -8.21 -22.18 -13.85
C ASP A 677 -8.23 -22.99 -12.54
N LEU A 678 -9.24 -22.75 -11.70
CA LEU A 678 -9.47 -23.48 -10.46
C LEU A 678 -10.65 -24.44 -10.65
N ASP A 679 -10.38 -25.76 -10.66
CA ASP A 679 -11.38 -26.82 -10.61
C ASP A 679 -11.84 -26.97 -9.15
N ILE A 680 -13.01 -26.44 -8.77
CA ILE A 680 -13.48 -26.44 -7.38
C ILE A 680 -14.94 -26.83 -7.25
N VAL A 681 -15.25 -27.51 -6.15
CA VAL A 681 -16.60 -27.92 -5.77
C VAL A 681 -16.93 -27.37 -4.39
N PHE A 682 -18.16 -26.90 -4.22
CA PHE A 682 -18.64 -26.30 -2.98
C PHE A 682 -19.60 -27.25 -2.26
N VAL A 683 -19.31 -27.53 -0.99
CA VAL A 683 -20.18 -28.34 -0.13
C VAL A 683 -20.43 -27.63 1.19
N TYR A 684 -21.59 -27.84 1.80
CA TYR A 684 -21.93 -27.26 3.09
C TYR A 684 -22.49 -28.32 4.05
N ASP A 685 -22.35 -28.07 5.35
CA ASP A 685 -22.93 -28.93 6.39
C ASP A 685 -23.65 -28.06 7.45
N ASP A 686 -24.88 -27.74 7.18
CA ASP A 686 -25.67 -26.84 8.00
C ASP A 686 -27.11 -27.32 8.11
N ALA A 687 -27.64 -27.36 9.35
CA ALA A 687 -28.97 -27.82 9.64
C ALA A 687 -30.08 -26.77 9.43
N ASP A 688 -29.72 -25.53 9.08
CA ASP A 688 -30.71 -24.46 8.78
C ASP A 688 -31.53 -24.86 7.55
N GLU A 689 -32.84 -24.73 7.61
CA GLU A 689 -33.75 -25.06 6.49
C GLU A 689 -33.42 -24.21 5.23
N ARG A 690 -32.90 -23.01 5.40
CA ARG A 690 -32.51 -22.10 4.33
C ARG A 690 -31.04 -22.23 3.91
N ALA A 691 -30.29 -23.19 4.45
CA ALA A 691 -28.87 -23.35 4.19
C ALA A 691 -28.56 -23.40 2.68
N GLY A 692 -29.33 -24.18 1.89
CA GLY A 692 -29.14 -24.27 0.43
C GLY A 692 -29.25 -22.92 -0.30
N GLU A 693 -30.19 -22.06 0.12
CA GLU A 693 -30.36 -20.71 -0.43
C GLU A 693 -29.19 -19.78 -0.01
N ILE A 694 -28.84 -19.78 1.27
CA ILE A 694 -27.80 -18.93 1.87
C ILE A 694 -26.43 -19.25 1.28
N TYR A 695 -26.02 -20.54 1.30
CA TYR A 695 -24.76 -20.96 0.73
C TYR A 695 -24.73 -20.85 -0.80
N GLY A 696 -25.86 -21.00 -1.48
CA GLY A 696 -26.00 -20.72 -2.91
C GLY A 696 -25.74 -19.23 -3.21
N ALA A 697 -26.25 -18.31 -2.38
CA ALA A 697 -26.00 -16.88 -2.51
C ALA A 697 -24.52 -16.56 -2.21
N LEU A 698 -23.92 -17.15 -1.18
CA LEU A 698 -22.50 -17.02 -0.87
C LEU A 698 -21.62 -17.43 -2.06
N VAL A 699 -21.84 -18.63 -2.59
CA VAL A 699 -21.01 -19.17 -3.68
C VAL A 699 -21.14 -18.33 -4.95
N ARG A 700 -22.34 -17.87 -5.30
CA ARG A 700 -22.51 -16.93 -6.43
C ARG A 700 -21.73 -15.62 -6.21
N LYS A 701 -21.77 -15.04 -4.98
CA LYS A 701 -21.00 -13.84 -4.65
C LYS A 701 -19.51 -14.13 -4.72
N LEU A 702 -19.06 -15.25 -4.19
CA LEU A 702 -17.66 -15.69 -4.21
C LEU A 702 -17.13 -15.86 -5.64
N ILE A 703 -17.83 -16.59 -6.49
CA ILE A 703 -17.44 -16.77 -7.91
C ILE A 703 -17.37 -15.40 -8.60
N ASN A 704 -18.37 -14.54 -8.41
CA ASN A 704 -18.35 -13.20 -8.97
C ASN A 704 -17.12 -12.40 -8.50
N TRP A 705 -16.78 -12.46 -7.21
CA TRP A 705 -15.62 -11.76 -6.66
C TRP A 705 -14.29 -12.27 -7.21
N LEU A 706 -14.19 -13.57 -7.51
CA LEU A 706 -12.99 -14.18 -8.08
C LEU A 706 -12.85 -13.90 -9.58
N THR A 707 -13.97 -13.80 -10.34
CA THR A 707 -13.95 -13.74 -11.81
C THR A 707 -14.17 -12.35 -12.39
N VAL A 708 -14.85 -11.43 -11.66
CA VAL A 708 -15.16 -10.09 -12.19
C VAL A 708 -13.88 -9.31 -12.50
N LYS A 709 -13.81 -8.72 -13.68
CA LYS A 709 -12.74 -7.80 -14.06
C LYS A 709 -12.94 -6.43 -13.47
N THR A 710 -11.92 -5.93 -12.75
CA THR A 710 -11.81 -4.54 -12.34
C THR A 710 -10.70 -3.85 -13.12
N SER A 711 -10.45 -2.59 -12.81
CA SER A 711 -9.30 -1.87 -13.34
C SER A 711 -7.93 -2.45 -12.94
N GLU A 712 -7.88 -3.34 -11.92
CA GLU A 712 -6.68 -4.09 -11.48
C GLU A 712 -6.62 -5.51 -12.07
N GLY A 713 -7.54 -5.89 -12.94
CA GLY A 713 -7.64 -7.23 -13.53
C GLY A 713 -8.68 -8.11 -12.86
N ASP A 714 -8.52 -9.43 -13.04
CA ASP A 714 -9.28 -10.51 -12.42
C ASP A 714 -8.38 -11.34 -11.48
N LEU A 715 -8.96 -12.35 -10.80
CA LEU A 715 -8.16 -13.26 -9.96
C LEU A 715 -7.99 -14.62 -10.64
N TYR A 716 -9.09 -15.35 -10.80
CA TYR A 716 -9.08 -16.71 -11.32
C TYR A 716 -10.28 -16.99 -12.20
N GLU A 717 -10.10 -17.82 -13.22
CA GLU A 717 -11.20 -18.53 -13.86
C GLU A 717 -11.62 -19.71 -12.99
N ILE A 718 -12.93 -19.94 -12.82
CA ILE A 718 -13.49 -20.95 -11.93
C ILE A 718 -14.22 -21.99 -12.75
N ASP A 719 -13.80 -23.26 -12.65
CA ASP A 719 -14.51 -24.41 -13.19
C ASP A 719 -15.18 -25.20 -12.05
N THR A 720 -16.48 -25.42 -12.18
CA THR A 720 -17.29 -26.17 -11.22
C THR A 720 -17.90 -27.43 -11.84
N ALA A 721 -17.43 -27.87 -13.02
CA ALA A 721 -17.98 -28.98 -13.76
C ALA A 721 -17.86 -30.35 -13.05
N LEU A 722 -16.91 -30.48 -12.11
CA LEU A 722 -16.70 -31.69 -11.31
C LEU A 722 -17.65 -31.82 -10.11
N ARG A 723 -18.63 -30.92 -9.96
CA ARG A 723 -19.66 -31.06 -8.94
C ARG A 723 -20.63 -32.20 -9.29
N PRO A 724 -21.33 -32.82 -8.29
CA PRO A 724 -22.30 -33.87 -8.55
C PRO A 724 -23.27 -33.50 -9.65
N ASN A 725 -23.45 -34.35 -10.65
CA ASN A 725 -24.23 -34.16 -11.88
C ASN A 725 -23.70 -33.06 -12.81
N GLY A 726 -22.46 -32.64 -12.68
CA GLY A 726 -21.86 -31.64 -13.56
C GLY A 726 -22.63 -30.33 -13.64
N ASN A 727 -22.71 -29.73 -14.81
CA ASN A 727 -23.39 -28.48 -15.03
C ASN A 727 -24.93 -28.53 -14.81
N ALA A 728 -25.54 -29.70 -14.75
CA ALA A 728 -26.96 -29.88 -14.42
C ALA A 728 -27.21 -29.93 -12.90
N GLY A 729 -26.15 -30.13 -12.09
CA GLY A 729 -26.26 -30.21 -10.65
C GLY A 729 -26.30 -28.86 -9.92
N MET A 730 -26.63 -28.91 -8.64
CA MET A 730 -26.63 -27.70 -7.78
C MET A 730 -25.22 -27.12 -7.64
N LEU A 731 -25.14 -25.78 -7.63
CA LEU A 731 -23.85 -25.07 -7.52
C LEU A 731 -23.16 -25.35 -6.17
N VAL A 732 -23.93 -25.55 -5.11
CA VAL A 732 -23.45 -25.95 -3.79
C VAL A 732 -24.29 -27.12 -3.29
N THR A 733 -23.65 -28.14 -2.73
CA THR A 733 -24.31 -29.43 -2.37
C THR A 733 -24.18 -29.69 -0.87
N PRO A 734 -25.22 -30.18 -0.17
CA PRO A 734 -25.05 -30.66 1.19
C PRO A 734 -23.96 -31.73 1.26
N PHE A 735 -23.10 -31.68 2.29
CA PHE A 735 -21.97 -32.62 2.42
C PHE A 735 -22.43 -34.09 2.43
N SER A 736 -23.53 -34.40 3.09
CA SER A 736 -24.12 -35.75 3.11
C SER A 736 -24.55 -36.23 1.73
N ALA A 737 -25.11 -35.36 0.89
CA ALA A 737 -25.48 -35.68 -0.48
C ALA A 737 -24.24 -35.89 -1.37
N TYR A 738 -23.21 -35.05 -1.19
CA TYR A 738 -21.93 -35.22 -1.85
C TYR A 738 -21.27 -36.56 -1.48
N ALA A 739 -21.21 -36.89 -0.19
CA ALA A 739 -20.65 -38.15 0.29
C ALA A 739 -21.39 -39.37 -0.29
N ASN A 740 -22.74 -39.37 -0.23
CA ASN A 740 -23.55 -40.46 -0.80
C ASN A 740 -23.31 -40.61 -2.33
N TYR A 741 -23.22 -39.51 -3.05
CA TYR A 741 -22.93 -39.51 -4.49
C TYR A 741 -21.56 -40.16 -4.78
N GLN A 742 -20.52 -39.73 -4.09
CA GLN A 742 -19.15 -40.22 -4.30
C GLN A 742 -18.98 -41.70 -3.85
N GLU A 743 -19.60 -42.09 -2.73
CA GLU A 743 -19.53 -43.47 -2.21
C GLU A 743 -20.50 -44.43 -2.89
N GLN A 744 -21.16 -43.99 -3.97
CA GLN A 744 -22.11 -44.78 -4.78
C GLN A 744 -23.29 -45.32 -3.96
N ARG A 745 -23.81 -44.51 -3.00
CA ARG A 745 -25.00 -44.85 -2.24
C ARG A 745 -26.25 -44.20 -2.87
N GLY A 746 -27.14 -45.03 -3.41
CA GLY A 746 -28.37 -44.59 -4.04
C GLY A 746 -28.43 -44.78 -5.52
N SER A 747 -29.41 -44.15 -6.19
CA SER A 747 -29.65 -44.31 -7.64
C SER A 747 -28.90 -43.33 -8.53
N ASN A 748 -28.39 -42.24 -7.93
CA ASN A 748 -27.61 -41.21 -8.62
C ASN A 748 -26.19 -41.18 -8.02
N THR A 749 -25.22 -41.69 -8.77
CA THR A 749 -23.88 -41.99 -8.27
C THR A 749 -22.79 -41.50 -9.22
N ALA A 750 -21.60 -41.24 -8.66
CA ALA A 750 -20.45 -40.77 -9.41
C ALA A 750 -19.97 -41.78 -10.44
N TRP A 751 -19.51 -41.29 -11.58
CA TRP A 751 -18.93 -42.07 -12.66
C TRP A 751 -17.46 -42.38 -12.40
N THR A 752 -16.91 -43.40 -13.09
CA THR A 752 -15.51 -43.79 -12.95
C THR A 752 -14.53 -42.65 -13.20
N TRP A 753 -14.81 -41.77 -14.17
CA TRP A 753 -13.96 -40.62 -14.45
C TRP A 753 -14.01 -39.53 -13.32
N GLU A 754 -15.11 -39.42 -12.57
CA GLU A 754 -15.18 -38.58 -11.37
C GLU A 754 -14.36 -39.19 -10.23
N HIS A 755 -14.34 -40.52 -10.11
CA HIS A 755 -13.45 -41.22 -9.19
C HIS A 755 -11.98 -41.11 -9.59
N GLN A 756 -11.63 -41.01 -10.88
CA GLN A 756 -10.28 -40.64 -11.29
C GLN A 756 -9.93 -39.25 -10.81
N ALA A 757 -10.85 -38.28 -10.97
CA ALA A 757 -10.63 -36.91 -10.52
C ALA A 757 -10.46 -36.80 -9.00
N ILE A 758 -11.24 -37.57 -8.18
CA ILE A 758 -11.16 -37.54 -6.72
C ILE A 758 -9.82 -38.01 -6.17
N THR A 759 -9.07 -38.84 -6.92
CA THR A 759 -7.71 -39.29 -6.48
C THR A 759 -6.78 -38.16 -6.20
N ARG A 760 -6.99 -37.02 -6.87
CA ARG A 760 -6.20 -35.79 -6.71
C ARG A 760 -6.96 -34.67 -5.95
N ALA A 761 -8.17 -34.97 -5.45
CA ALA A 761 -8.96 -33.95 -4.77
C ALA A 761 -8.46 -33.68 -3.33
N ARG A 762 -8.64 -32.45 -2.89
CA ARG A 762 -8.22 -31.97 -1.56
C ARG A 762 -9.19 -30.90 -1.02
N CYS A 763 -9.51 -30.97 0.25
CA CYS A 763 -10.23 -29.88 0.91
C CYS A 763 -9.27 -28.71 1.17
N VAL A 764 -9.50 -27.57 0.51
CA VAL A 764 -8.63 -26.37 0.58
C VAL A 764 -9.19 -25.28 1.49
N LEU A 765 -10.48 -25.38 1.81
CA LEU A 765 -11.16 -24.53 2.78
C LEU A 765 -12.27 -25.36 3.46
N GLY A 766 -12.40 -25.23 4.77
CA GLY A 766 -13.43 -25.87 5.57
C GLY A 766 -13.01 -25.98 7.04
N SER A 767 -13.97 -26.31 7.92
CA SER A 767 -13.65 -26.65 9.30
C SER A 767 -12.82 -27.95 9.35
N ALA A 768 -12.04 -28.13 10.43
CA ALA A 768 -11.27 -29.37 10.62
C ALA A 768 -12.13 -30.64 10.55
N ASP A 769 -13.39 -30.58 11.02
CA ASP A 769 -14.35 -31.67 10.92
C ASP A 769 -14.74 -31.97 9.46
N LEU A 770 -15.12 -30.93 8.69
CA LEU A 770 -15.46 -31.09 7.28
C LEU A 770 -14.29 -31.62 6.45
N GLN A 771 -13.08 -31.16 6.76
CA GLN A 771 -11.85 -31.65 6.13
C GLN A 771 -11.62 -33.13 6.43
N ALA A 772 -11.68 -33.54 7.69
CA ALA A 772 -11.52 -34.94 8.10
C ALA A 772 -12.58 -35.85 7.48
N ARG A 773 -13.83 -35.40 7.40
CA ARG A 773 -14.93 -36.10 6.77
C ARG A 773 -14.76 -36.25 5.26
N PHE A 774 -14.26 -35.18 4.60
CA PHE A 774 -13.92 -35.26 3.16
C PHE A 774 -12.78 -36.26 2.93
N ASP A 775 -11.73 -36.22 3.73
CA ASP A 775 -10.61 -37.18 3.62
C ASP A 775 -11.11 -38.63 3.82
N ALA A 776 -12.04 -38.87 4.75
CA ALA A 776 -12.67 -40.15 4.95
C ALA A 776 -13.49 -40.60 3.73
N VAL A 777 -14.28 -39.73 3.10
CA VAL A 777 -15.04 -40.03 1.86
C VAL A 777 -14.05 -40.35 0.72
N ARG A 778 -13.00 -39.52 0.54
CA ARG A 778 -11.98 -39.77 -0.48
C ARG A 778 -11.30 -41.12 -0.28
N ASP A 779 -10.89 -41.45 0.96
CA ASP A 779 -10.26 -42.72 1.27
C ASP A 779 -11.21 -43.91 1.07
N ALA A 780 -12.49 -43.78 1.44
CA ALA A 780 -13.51 -44.78 1.21
C ALA A 780 -13.71 -45.04 -0.30
N VAL A 781 -13.76 -44.00 -1.13
CA VAL A 781 -13.87 -44.11 -2.58
C VAL A 781 -12.64 -44.80 -3.16
N ILE A 782 -11.42 -44.45 -2.76
CA ILE A 782 -10.18 -45.07 -3.26
C ILE A 782 -10.08 -46.52 -2.80
N ALA A 783 -10.47 -46.81 -1.58
CA ALA A 783 -10.41 -48.18 -1.01
C ALA A 783 -11.60 -49.05 -1.36
N SER A 784 -12.61 -48.54 -2.09
CA SER A 784 -13.78 -49.32 -2.46
C SER A 784 -13.39 -50.53 -3.34
N PRO A 785 -13.98 -51.71 -3.14
CA PRO A 785 -13.71 -52.87 -3.97
C PRO A 785 -14.19 -52.60 -5.39
N ARG A 786 -13.32 -52.87 -6.38
CA ARG A 786 -13.62 -52.72 -7.80
C ARG A 786 -13.19 -53.98 -8.58
N ASP A 787 -13.91 -54.27 -9.64
CA ASP A 787 -13.42 -55.19 -10.64
C ASP A 787 -12.28 -54.51 -11.40
N SER A 788 -11.06 -55.00 -11.23
CA SER A 788 -9.86 -54.43 -11.83
C SER A 788 -9.89 -54.50 -13.38
N ALA A 789 -10.51 -55.55 -13.97
CA ALA A 789 -10.60 -55.70 -15.43
C ALA A 789 -11.62 -54.69 -16.01
N ALA A 790 -12.78 -54.54 -15.35
CA ALA A 790 -13.77 -53.55 -15.77
C ALA A 790 -13.23 -52.10 -15.64
N LEU A 791 -12.53 -51.80 -14.54
CA LEU A 791 -11.91 -50.50 -14.33
C LEU A 791 -10.84 -50.19 -15.38
N HIS A 792 -10.02 -51.21 -15.72
CA HIS A 792 -9.01 -51.12 -16.77
C HIS A 792 -9.65 -50.72 -18.10
N ASP A 793 -10.70 -51.46 -18.54
CA ASP A 793 -11.35 -51.23 -19.83
C ASP A 793 -12.04 -49.85 -19.89
N GLU A 794 -12.68 -49.45 -18.80
CA GLU A 794 -13.32 -48.09 -18.72
C GLU A 794 -12.31 -46.95 -18.83
N ILE A 795 -11.18 -47.05 -18.14
CA ILE A 795 -10.13 -46.02 -18.18
C ILE A 795 -9.44 -45.99 -19.53
N ALA A 796 -9.12 -47.17 -20.11
CA ALA A 796 -8.55 -47.27 -21.44
C ALA A 796 -9.49 -46.70 -22.52
N ALA A 797 -10.81 -46.99 -22.43
CA ALA A 797 -11.80 -46.42 -23.33
C ALA A 797 -11.93 -44.90 -23.19
N MET A 798 -11.86 -44.38 -21.97
CA MET A 798 -11.88 -42.90 -21.74
C MET A 798 -10.63 -42.26 -22.35
N ARG A 799 -9.45 -42.86 -22.18
CA ARG A 799 -8.21 -42.39 -22.81
C ARG A 799 -8.27 -42.39 -24.32
N ALA A 800 -8.84 -43.44 -24.94
CA ALA A 800 -9.07 -43.50 -26.37
C ALA A 800 -9.99 -42.37 -26.88
N LYS A 801 -11.05 -42.02 -26.14
CA LYS A 801 -11.92 -40.86 -26.46
C LYS A 801 -11.14 -39.53 -26.40
N VAL A 802 -10.31 -39.33 -25.39
CA VAL A 802 -9.46 -38.14 -25.27
C VAL A 802 -8.46 -38.04 -26.42
N SER A 803 -7.84 -39.19 -26.80
CA SER A 803 -6.91 -39.23 -27.93
C SER A 803 -7.58 -38.93 -29.28
N ALA A 804 -8.79 -39.45 -29.50
CA ALA A 804 -9.57 -39.19 -30.72
C ALA A 804 -9.94 -37.70 -30.89
N ALA A 805 -10.12 -36.96 -29.76
CA ALA A 805 -10.40 -35.52 -29.76
C ALA A 805 -9.15 -34.66 -30.05
N HIS A 806 -7.94 -35.22 -29.81
CA HIS A 806 -6.66 -34.51 -29.94
C HIS A 806 -5.76 -35.30 -30.89
N ARG A 807 -5.89 -35.07 -32.21
CA ARG A 807 -5.09 -35.76 -33.20
C ARG A 807 -3.69 -35.22 -33.28
N ASP A 808 -2.70 -36.10 -33.20
CA ASP A 808 -1.29 -35.75 -33.38
C ASP A 808 -1.02 -35.22 -34.80
N LYS A 809 -0.18 -34.20 -34.91
CA LYS A 809 0.35 -33.73 -36.18
C LYS A 809 1.53 -34.62 -36.59
N PRO A 810 1.66 -34.98 -37.89
CA PRO A 810 2.77 -35.82 -38.33
C PRO A 810 4.14 -35.26 -37.92
N GLY A 811 4.95 -36.07 -37.25
CA GLY A 811 6.31 -35.73 -36.82
C GLY A 811 6.40 -34.87 -35.58
N LEU A 812 5.29 -34.47 -34.97
CA LEU A 812 5.24 -33.72 -33.75
C LEU A 812 4.68 -34.52 -32.57
N PHE A 813 5.13 -34.21 -31.39
CA PHE A 813 4.67 -34.75 -30.10
C PHE A 813 4.07 -33.64 -29.25
N ASP A 814 2.79 -33.73 -28.95
CA ASP A 814 2.14 -32.89 -27.92
C ASP A 814 2.45 -33.49 -26.54
N VAL A 815 3.20 -32.75 -25.72
CA VAL A 815 3.63 -33.20 -24.37
C VAL A 815 2.46 -33.61 -23.48
N LYS A 816 1.25 -33.11 -23.73
CA LYS A 816 0.07 -33.40 -22.91
C LYS A 816 -0.69 -34.60 -23.46
N HIS A 817 -1.04 -34.60 -24.76
CA HIS A 817 -2.07 -35.49 -25.31
C HIS A 817 -1.54 -36.63 -26.16
N SER A 818 -0.32 -36.55 -26.75
CA SER A 818 0.26 -37.61 -27.55
C SER A 818 0.51 -38.88 -26.74
N ALA A 819 0.57 -40.03 -27.43
CA ALA A 819 0.86 -41.29 -26.77
C ALA A 819 2.25 -41.30 -26.12
N GLY A 820 2.30 -41.63 -24.83
CA GLY A 820 3.47 -41.50 -23.95
C GLY A 820 3.60 -40.11 -23.29
N GLY A 821 2.64 -39.24 -23.50
CA GLY A 821 2.60 -37.91 -22.88
C GLY A 821 2.05 -37.89 -21.45
N MET A 822 1.87 -36.66 -20.91
CA MET A 822 1.48 -36.47 -19.52
C MET A 822 0.15 -37.13 -19.15
N VAL A 823 -0.84 -37.12 -20.07
CA VAL A 823 -2.17 -37.73 -19.83
C VAL A 823 -2.06 -39.22 -19.63
N ASP A 824 -1.16 -39.92 -20.36
CA ASP A 824 -0.96 -41.36 -20.18
C ASP A 824 -0.41 -41.65 -18.78
N VAL A 825 0.56 -40.86 -18.32
CA VAL A 825 1.12 -41.00 -16.96
C VAL A 825 0.03 -40.74 -15.90
N GLU A 826 -0.78 -39.69 -16.07
CA GLU A 826 -1.86 -39.36 -15.15
C GLU A 826 -2.92 -40.46 -15.06
N PHE A 827 -3.35 -41.01 -16.19
CA PHE A 827 -4.32 -42.10 -16.23
C PHE A 827 -3.76 -43.39 -15.63
N ALA A 828 -2.48 -43.69 -15.89
CA ALA A 828 -1.82 -44.86 -15.29
C ALA A 828 -1.76 -44.76 -13.77
N VAL A 829 -1.39 -43.59 -13.24
CA VAL A 829 -1.36 -43.35 -11.79
C VAL A 829 -2.75 -43.43 -11.18
N GLN A 830 -3.77 -42.79 -11.79
CA GLN A 830 -5.15 -42.87 -11.34
C GLN A 830 -5.69 -44.30 -11.29
N PHE A 831 -5.37 -45.09 -12.31
CA PHE A 831 -5.71 -46.52 -12.33
C PHE A 831 -5.02 -47.28 -11.19
N LEU A 832 -3.71 -47.13 -11.01
CA LEU A 832 -2.97 -47.78 -9.93
C LEU A 832 -3.52 -47.42 -8.55
N VAL A 833 -3.88 -46.14 -8.32
CA VAL A 833 -4.50 -45.70 -7.08
C VAL A 833 -5.86 -46.35 -6.86
N LEU A 834 -6.74 -46.35 -7.86
CA LEU A 834 -8.10 -46.88 -7.73
C LEU A 834 -8.15 -48.44 -7.69
N ALA A 835 -7.26 -49.10 -8.43
CA ALA A 835 -7.20 -50.57 -8.46
C ALA A 835 -6.53 -51.18 -7.21
N HIS A 836 -5.50 -50.48 -6.68
CA HIS A 836 -4.64 -51.04 -5.64
C HIS A 836 -4.66 -50.28 -4.31
N GLY A 837 -5.35 -49.12 -4.24
CA GLY A 837 -5.42 -48.29 -3.02
C GLY A 837 -6.03 -49.01 -1.82
N LYS A 838 -6.87 -50.04 -2.03
CA LYS A 838 -7.42 -50.90 -0.95
C LYS A 838 -6.32 -51.67 -0.26
N SER A 839 -5.42 -52.32 -1.02
CA SER A 839 -4.34 -53.18 -0.52
C SER A 839 -3.07 -52.41 -0.16
N HIS A 840 -2.83 -51.23 -0.74
CA HIS A 840 -1.64 -50.42 -0.55
C HIS A 840 -1.99 -49.02 -0.01
N ALA A 841 -2.03 -48.88 1.31
CA ALA A 841 -2.38 -47.59 1.97
C ALA A 841 -1.49 -46.42 1.54
N GLY A 842 -0.24 -46.68 1.16
CA GLY A 842 0.68 -45.69 0.65
C GLY A 842 0.24 -44.98 -0.64
N LEU A 843 -0.65 -45.59 -1.43
CA LEU A 843 -1.20 -45.00 -2.65
C LEU A 843 -2.41 -44.10 -2.41
N ARG A 844 -3.01 -44.10 -1.19
CA ARG A 844 -4.17 -43.26 -0.88
C ARG A 844 -3.81 -41.82 -0.63
N ALA A 845 -2.58 -41.53 -0.17
CA ALA A 845 -2.17 -40.17 0.09
C ALA A 845 -2.12 -39.32 -1.20
N ASN A 846 -2.60 -38.09 -1.17
CA ASN A 846 -2.52 -37.16 -2.28
C ASN A 846 -1.13 -36.52 -2.35
N LEU A 847 -0.22 -37.14 -3.09
CA LEU A 847 1.19 -36.76 -3.14
C LEU A 847 1.66 -36.24 -4.51
N GLY A 848 0.76 -36.16 -5.47
CA GLY A 848 1.09 -35.92 -6.88
C GLY A 848 1.65 -37.16 -7.62
N ASN A 849 1.64 -37.08 -8.95
CA ASN A 849 1.95 -38.24 -9.81
C ASN A 849 3.37 -38.79 -9.64
N ILE A 850 4.35 -37.86 -9.47
CA ILE A 850 5.77 -38.23 -9.32
C ILE A 850 5.99 -39.16 -8.09
N ALA A 851 5.46 -38.74 -6.94
CA ALA A 851 5.61 -39.53 -5.73
C ALA A 851 4.80 -40.85 -5.75
N LEU A 852 3.60 -40.82 -6.37
CA LEU A 852 2.76 -42.01 -6.49
C LEU A 852 3.37 -43.07 -7.41
N LEU A 853 4.05 -42.67 -8.48
CA LEU A 853 4.83 -43.59 -9.34
C LEU A 853 5.95 -44.27 -8.56
N GLN A 854 6.70 -43.52 -7.78
CA GLN A 854 7.73 -44.10 -6.93
C GLN A 854 7.16 -45.08 -5.90
N ARG A 855 6.05 -44.74 -5.25
CA ARG A 855 5.38 -45.64 -4.30
C ARG A 855 4.80 -46.89 -4.96
N ALA A 856 4.27 -46.78 -6.18
CA ALA A 856 3.79 -47.93 -6.95
C ALA A 856 4.95 -48.90 -7.26
N GLN A 857 6.14 -48.39 -7.58
CA GLN A 857 7.34 -49.24 -7.74
C GLN A 857 7.80 -49.85 -6.41
N ASP A 858 7.84 -49.07 -5.33
CA ASP A 858 8.25 -49.57 -4.00
C ASP A 858 7.31 -50.65 -3.46
N CYS A 859 6.01 -50.62 -3.85
CA CYS A 859 5.02 -51.62 -3.54
C CYS A 859 5.05 -52.85 -4.50
N GLY A 860 5.93 -52.86 -5.51
CA GLY A 860 6.04 -53.93 -6.47
C GLY A 860 4.92 -53.98 -7.54
N LEU A 861 4.12 -52.92 -7.67
CA LEU A 861 3.09 -52.78 -8.70
C LEU A 861 3.67 -52.39 -10.08
N LEU A 862 4.81 -51.76 -10.08
CA LEU A 862 5.62 -51.45 -11.25
C LEU A 862 7.01 -52.09 -11.10
N PRO A 863 7.55 -52.68 -12.19
CA PRO A 863 8.92 -53.21 -12.14
C PRO A 863 9.94 -52.05 -12.01
N ALA A 864 11.00 -52.24 -11.22
CA ALA A 864 12.11 -51.29 -11.16
C ALA A 864 12.93 -51.34 -12.45
N PRO A 865 13.39 -50.20 -13.05
CA PRO A 865 13.23 -48.82 -12.54
C PRO A 865 12.05 -48.02 -13.15
N LEU A 866 11.06 -48.69 -13.73
CA LEU A 866 9.99 -48.08 -14.55
C LEU A 866 9.25 -46.94 -13.84
N GLY A 867 8.94 -47.08 -12.54
CA GLY A 867 8.26 -46.01 -11.77
C GLY A 867 9.12 -44.76 -11.64
N ALA A 868 10.43 -44.93 -11.39
CA ALA A 868 11.38 -43.82 -11.31
C ALA A 868 11.59 -43.14 -12.68
N ASP A 869 11.71 -43.94 -13.76
CA ASP A 869 11.89 -43.42 -15.11
C ASP A 869 10.66 -42.63 -15.57
N ALA A 870 9.45 -43.14 -15.33
CA ALA A 870 8.20 -42.47 -15.65
C ALA A 870 8.01 -41.19 -14.82
N ALA A 871 8.41 -41.20 -13.55
CA ALA A 871 8.38 -40.01 -12.68
C ALA A 871 9.34 -38.93 -13.20
N GLN A 872 10.53 -39.30 -13.64
CA GLN A 872 11.47 -38.36 -14.23
C GLN A 872 10.99 -37.81 -15.58
N ALA A 873 10.43 -38.69 -16.44
CA ALA A 873 9.83 -38.28 -17.71
C ALA A 873 8.67 -37.29 -17.49
N TYR A 874 7.78 -37.56 -16.54
CA TYR A 874 6.68 -36.67 -16.20
C TYR A 874 7.18 -35.31 -15.72
N ARG A 875 8.23 -35.27 -14.89
CA ARG A 875 8.88 -34.02 -14.45
C ARG A 875 9.44 -33.24 -15.64
N SER A 876 10.16 -33.89 -16.55
CA SER A 876 10.69 -33.24 -17.75
C SER A 876 9.57 -32.67 -18.64
N LEU A 877 8.50 -33.46 -18.87
CA LEU A 877 7.34 -33.02 -19.67
C LEU A 877 6.63 -31.82 -19.01
N ARG A 878 6.49 -31.79 -17.68
CA ARG A 878 5.98 -30.64 -16.96
C ARG A 878 6.85 -29.42 -17.12
N GLN A 879 8.18 -29.55 -17.06
CA GLN A 879 9.10 -28.45 -17.31
C GLN A 879 8.98 -27.88 -18.71
N ILE A 880 8.85 -28.76 -19.71
CA ILE A 880 8.63 -28.35 -21.10
C ILE A 880 7.30 -27.62 -21.25
N GLN A 881 6.23 -28.16 -20.69
CA GLN A 881 4.91 -27.51 -20.70
C GLN A 881 4.94 -26.16 -20.03
N HIS A 882 5.63 -26.03 -18.89
CA HIS A 882 5.79 -24.82 -18.16
C HIS A 882 6.54 -23.73 -18.98
N ARG A 883 7.66 -24.08 -19.62
CA ARG A 883 8.40 -23.19 -20.51
C ARG A 883 7.58 -22.77 -21.72
N ALA A 884 6.93 -23.73 -22.39
CA ALA A 884 6.05 -23.44 -23.52
C ALA A 884 4.93 -22.43 -23.13
N ARG A 885 4.38 -22.57 -21.93
CA ARG A 885 3.37 -21.65 -21.40
C ARG A 885 3.93 -20.25 -21.14
N LEU A 886 5.12 -20.14 -20.56
CA LEU A 886 5.81 -18.88 -20.38
C LEU A 886 6.14 -18.18 -21.71
N ASP A 887 6.47 -18.96 -22.75
CA ASP A 887 6.75 -18.44 -24.09
C ASP A 887 5.49 -18.25 -24.96
N GLU A 888 4.30 -18.59 -24.45
CA GLU A 888 3.05 -18.61 -25.23
C GLU A 888 3.22 -19.41 -26.54
N ALA A 889 4.00 -20.48 -26.45
CA ALA A 889 4.32 -21.35 -27.56
C ALA A 889 3.47 -22.64 -27.51
N PRO A 890 3.23 -23.28 -28.64
CA PRO A 890 2.60 -24.59 -28.65
C PRO A 890 3.40 -25.64 -27.82
N THR A 891 2.69 -26.58 -27.20
CA THR A 891 3.30 -27.69 -26.45
C THR A 891 3.73 -28.84 -27.37
N GLU A 892 3.78 -28.61 -28.66
CA GLU A 892 4.16 -29.59 -29.72
C GLU A 892 5.65 -29.45 -30.01
N LEU A 893 6.38 -30.56 -29.93
CA LEU A 893 7.81 -30.65 -30.16
C LEU A 893 8.14 -31.73 -31.22
N ALA A 894 9.34 -31.67 -31.80
CA ALA A 894 9.84 -32.73 -32.61
C ALA A 894 9.99 -34.03 -31.78
N LEU A 895 9.59 -35.16 -32.35
CA LEU A 895 9.62 -36.48 -31.68
C LEU A 895 10.99 -36.81 -31.08
N ASP A 896 12.07 -36.45 -31.77
CA ASP A 896 13.43 -36.72 -31.32
C ASP A 896 13.84 -35.94 -30.09
N ALA A 897 13.24 -34.75 -29.87
CA ALA A 897 13.55 -33.88 -28.73
C ALA A 897 13.07 -34.43 -27.37
N VAL A 898 12.12 -35.37 -27.37
CA VAL A 898 11.47 -35.97 -26.19
C VAL A 898 11.42 -37.51 -26.29
N ALA A 899 12.33 -38.10 -27.04
CA ALA A 899 12.31 -39.55 -27.32
C ALA A 899 12.39 -40.41 -26.05
N SER A 900 13.19 -39.98 -25.05
CA SER A 900 13.35 -40.67 -23.75
C SER A 900 12.10 -40.57 -22.89
N GLU A 901 11.54 -39.39 -22.80
CA GLU A 901 10.33 -39.11 -22.01
C GLU A 901 9.13 -39.88 -22.59
N ARG A 902 8.99 -39.82 -23.90
CA ARG A 902 7.96 -40.59 -24.62
C ARG A 902 8.12 -42.10 -24.44
N ALA A 903 9.34 -42.62 -24.53
CA ALA A 903 9.60 -44.03 -24.33
C ALA A 903 9.24 -44.50 -22.92
N ALA A 904 9.57 -43.72 -21.88
CA ALA A 904 9.21 -44.03 -20.50
C ALA A 904 7.68 -43.98 -20.27
N GLY A 905 6.99 -42.99 -20.86
CA GLY A 905 5.53 -42.90 -20.79
C GLY A 905 4.82 -44.06 -21.47
N LEU A 906 5.29 -44.46 -22.66
CA LEU A 906 4.77 -45.66 -23.37
C LEU A 906 5.06 -46.95 -22.60
N ALA A 907 6.25 -47.10 -22.02
CA ALA A 907 6.60 -48.27 -21.21
C ALA A 907 5.70 -48.35 -19.94
N LEU A 908 5.42 -47.23 -19.29
CA LEU A 908 4.47 -47.20 -18.18
C LEU A 908 3.07 -47.60 -18.64
N TRP A 909 2.59 -47.05 -19.76
CA TRP A 909 1.27 -47.37 -20.30
C TRP A 909 1.18 -48.86 -20.64
N GLY A 910 2.20 -49.40 -21.31
CA GLY A 910 2.29 -50.84 -21.66
C GLY A 910 2.31 -51.76 -20.43
N ALA A 911 2.98 -51.34 -19.34
CA ALA A 911 3.02 -52.15 -18.12
C ALA A 911 1.69 -52.13 -17.35
N VAL A 912 0.90 -51.04 -17.46
CA VAL A 912 -0.36 -50.87 -16.73
C VAL A 912 -1.57 -51.35 -17.54
N PHE A 913 -1.60 -51.03 -18.84
CA PHE A 913 -2.76 -51.31 -19.72
C PHE A 913 -2.50 -52.33 -20.82
N GLY A 914 -1.27 -52.90 -20.90
CA GLY A 914 -0.91 -53.82 -21.99
C GLY A 914 -0.51 -53.07 -23.27
N ASN A 915 0.26 -53.78 -24.12
CA ASN A 915 0.63 -53.26 -25.45
C ASN A 915 -0.54 -53.47 -26.41
N ASN A 916 -1.21 -52.46 -26.86
CA ASN A 916 -2.12 -52.48 -28.02
C ASN A 916 -1.31 -52.24 -29.29
#